data_1ee356c4552c966bdb43edf0b538c9b7
#
_entry.id   1ee356c4552c966bdb43edf0b538c9b7
#
_cell.length_a   1.000
_cell.length_b   1.000
_cell.length_c   1.000
_cell.angle_alpha   90.00
_cell.angle_beta   90.00
_cell.angle_gamma   90.00
#
_symmetry.space_group_name_H-M   'P 1'
#
loop_
_entity.id
_entity.type
_entity.pdbx_description
1 polymer ?
#
loop_
_entity_poly.entity_id
_entity_poly.type
_entity_poly.pdbx_seq_one_letter_code
_entity_poly.pdbx_strand_id
1 'polypeptide(L)'
;MEHDIIGCLRADDSEEDSADEDVGMSKSAMDALAKDDPEFYEFLKENDPEALDFDENQDLKEIDELSASEDEQPKKKRKKSKKAAEEEEDSDDEFTQSNELTKDMVAKWKASMTEKHSLRAARQVVLAFRSAAHLNEADEENNQRYTISNPEAFHDILVVALKHIPEVLQHHVPVKESAAGKVYVPTDSKKFKTLSILIRSYTASILHLLSTLSDDATLKLTISALTPLLPYMLSFRKVLKNLIKTVVHFWSQSSSSEATRITAFLVLRRLVVIGDKGVREAVLKVTYQGLIQGSRSTNVNTIQGINLMKNSAAELWGIDQGIGYTTAFTFIRQLAIHLRNSIAHNQNDSYRAVYNWQYVHSLDFWSCVLSEHCSPLKEAEAGKESQLKLLIYPLVQVTLGAMRLIPTSVYFPLRFQLTRSLLRLSRATGTYIPLASALLEVLNSAEMKKPPKATTLKALDFNVAYRAPKSYLRTRVYQDGVGDQIVELLSEYFVLWSTNIAFPEFSLPVIIMLKRWLKEVRGNKGGGNKNGKLASNVMLLVQKLEANGKFIEEKRARVDFAPKNRTQVDAFLKDFDWEKTPVGAFVVVQRKIRTEKQKMLDEARKEDERKRKEDEKQELNGEIEDGSVSGDDDAEDLEESEMEFEE
;
A
#
# COMPACT_ATOMS: atom_id res chain seq x y z
N MET A 1 19.84 1.83 -16.01
CA MET A 1 18.54 2.16 -16.65
C MET A 1 17.31 1.71 -15.83
N GLU A 2 17.46 0.91 -14.78
CA GLU A 2 16.39 0.70 -13.77
C GLU A 2 16.26 1.87 -12.78
N HIS A 3 17.19 2.81 -12.81
CA HIS A 3 17.21 3.98 -11.91
C HIS A 3 16.31 5.14 -12.36
N ASP A 4 15.90 5.21 -13.63
CA ASP A 4 15.28 6.44 -14.17
C ASP A 4 13.80 6.65 -13.79
N ILE A 5 13.04 5.59 -13.46
CA ILE A 5 11.67 5.76 -12.94
C ILE A 5 11.69 6.19 -11.47
N ILE A 6 12.66 5.69 -10.73
CA ILE A 6 12.93 6.10 -9.35
C ILE A 6 13.55 7.48 -9.35
N GLY A 7 14.36 7.82 -10.34
CA GLY A 7 15.00 9.12 -10.50
C GLY A 7 14.02 10.27 -10.79
N CYS A 8 12.98 10.05 -11.62
CA CYS A 8 11.97 11.09 -11.86
C CYS A 8 10.95 11.25 -10.73
N LEU A 9 10.72 10.19 -9.93
CA LEU A 9 9.97 10.31 -8.67
C LEU A 9 10.84 10.88 -7.54
N ARG A 10 12.18 10.75 -7.65
CA ARG A 10 13.17 11.34 -6.75
C ARG A 10 13.61 12.75 -7.13
N ALA A 11 13.47 13.18 -8.38
CA ALA A 11 13.91 14.52 -8.79
C ALA A 11 13.08 15.67 -8.17
N ASP A 12 11.81 15.38 -7.78
CA ASP A 12 11.01 16.30 -6.95
C ASP A 12 11.31 16.13 -5.44
N ASP A 13 11.94 14.98 -5.06
CA ASP A 13 12.34 14.70 -3.68
C ASP A 13 13.81 15.15 -3.41
N SER A 14 14.63 15.34 -4.45
CA SER A 14 16.05 15.71 -4.30
C SER A 14 16.27 17.21 -4.04
N GLU A 15 15.32 18.09 -4.38
CA GLU A 15 15.37 19.49 -3.93
C GLU A 15 14.78 19.67 -2.52
N GLU A 16 13.93 18.72 -2.05
CA GLU A 16 13.44 18.71 -0.65
C GLU A 16 14.31 17.84 0.27
N ASP A 17 15.05 16.83 -0.24
CA ASP A 17 15.93 15.96 0.57
C ASP A 17 17.26 16.63 0.96
N SER A 18 17.70 17.68 0.26
CA SER A 18 18.84 18.50 0.74
C SER A 18 18.46 19.42 1.90
N ALA A 19 17.15 19.55 2.21
CA ALA A 19 16.66 20.22 3.42
C ALA A 19 16.29 19.23 4.55
N ASP A 20 16.33 17.92 4.31
CA ASP A 20 15.93 16.88 5.29
C ASP A 20 17.13 16.21 6.01
N GLU A 21 18.38 16.56 5.68
CA GLU A 21 19.56 16.19 6.49
C GLU A 21 19.74 17.08 7.74
N ASP A 22 18.86 18.06 7.94
CA ASP A 22 18.80 18.88 9.13
C ASP A 22 17.90 18.27 10.23
N VAL A 23 18.19 17.06 10.61
CA VAL A 23 17.95 16.55 11.97
C VAL A 23 18.99 17.25 12.83
N GLY A 24 18.59 18.15 13.70
CA GLY A 24 19.38 19.07 14.49
C GLY A 24 20.83 18.63 14.69
N MET A 25 21.75 19.45 14.24
CA MET A 25 23.18 19.14 14.31
C MET A 25 23.58 18.81 15.74
N SER A 26 24.34 17.73 15.94
CA SER A 26 24.89 17.41 17.25
C SER A 26 25.76 18.60 17.74
N LYS A 27 25.83 18.80 19.04
CA LYS A 27 26.62 19.92 19.62
C LYS A 27 28.04 19.97 19.08
N SER A 28 28.65 18.81 18.83
CA SER A 28 29.98 18.71 18.22
C SER A 28 30.01 19.18 16.76
N ALA A 29 28.93 18.93 16.00
CA ALA A 29 28.80 19.40 14.62
C ALA A 29 28.48 20.90 14.56
N MET A 30 27.73 21.45 15.52
CA MET A 30 27.50 22.89 15.66
C MET A 30 28.77 23.65 16.05
N ASP A 31 29.57 23.11 16.97
CA ASP A 31 30.85 23.68 17.34
C ASP A 31 31.89 23.62 16.20
N ALA A 32 31.80 22.60 15.34
CA ALA A 32 32.59 22.49 14.13
C ALA A 32 32.13 23.52 13.08
N LEU A 33 30.82 23.64 12.84
CA LEU A 33 30.24 24.62 11.91
C LEU A 33 30.53 26.05 12.31
N ALA A 34 30.46 26.39 13.61
CA ALA A 34 30.81 27.70 14.13
C ALA A 34 32.31 28.06 13.93
N LYS A 35 33.19 27.04 13.77
CA LYS A 35 34.62 27.22 13.50
C LYS A 35 34.94 27.26 12.01
N ASP A 36 34.25 26.41 11.21
CA ASP A 36 34.56 26.23 9.81
C ASP A 36 33.83 27.25 8.92
N ASP A 37 32.62 27.70 9.29
CA ASP A 37 31.85 28.71 8.57
C ASP A 37 31.01 29.59 9.52
N PRO A 38 31.64 30.62 10.12
CA PRO A 38 30.99 31.51 11.08
C PRO A 38 29.87 32.36 10.47
N GLU A 39 29.95 32.72 9.18
CA GLU A 39 28.90 33.51 8.50
C GLU A 39 27.61 32.70 8.31
N PHE A 40 27.73 31.42 7.98
CA PHE A 40 26.60 30.52 7.86
C PHE A 40 25.97 30.18 9.22
N TYR A 41 26.79 30.09 10.27
CA TYR A 41 26.30 29.89 11.63
C TYR A 41 25.50 31.10 12.13
N GLU A 42 25.95 32.34 11.87
CA GLU A 42 25.20 33.57 12.19
C GLU A 42 23.91 33.67 11.37
N PHE A 43 23.94 33.30 10.11
CA PHE A 43 22.73 33.24 9.25
C PHE A 43 21.67 32.29 9.80
N LEU A 44 22.06 31.10 10.25
CA LEU A 44 21.15 30.14 10.88
C LEU A 44 20.60 30.67 12.20
N LYS A 45 21.41 31.37 12.98
CA LYS A 45 21.01 31.95 14.25
C LYS A 45 19.97 33.08 14.09
N GLU A 46 20.04 33.85 12.99
CA GLU A 46 19.09 34.93 12.70
C GLU A 46 17.82 34.46 12.01
N ASN A 47 17.90 33.43 11.10
CA ASN A 47 16.79 33.05 10.24
C ASN A 47 16.10 31.75 10.65
N ASP A 48 16.78 30.83 11.33
CA ASP A 48 16.21 29.58 11.80
C ASP A 48 16.85 29.13 13.15
N PRO A 49 16.54 29.84 14.25
CA PRO A 49 17.05 29.49 15.56
C PRO A 49 16.57 28.10 16.05
N GLU A 50 15.48 27.56 15.49
CA GLU A 50 14.98 26.23 15.83
C GLU A 50 15.90 25.10 15.29
N ALA A 51 16.68 25.36 14.24
CA ALA A 51 17.66 24.40 13.72
C ALA A 51 18.88 24.27 14.63
N LEU A 52 19.20 25.31 15.40
CA LEU A 52 20.32 25.35 16.35
C LEU A 52 19.93 24.89 17.76
N ASP A 53 18.64 24.83 18.08
CA ASP A 53 18.14 24.61 19.46
C ASP A 53 17.85 23.13 19.75
N PHE A 54 18.29 22.20 18.90
CA PHE A 54 18.05 20.77 19.07
C PHE A 54 19.23 20.10 19.82
N ASP A 55 19.29 20.31 21.13
CA ASP A 55 20.11 19.51 22.05
C ASP A 55 19.22 18.46 22.74
N GLU A 56 19.35 17.17 22.35
CA GLU A 56 18.63 16.06 22.96
C GLU A 56 18.82 15.98 24.50
N ASN A 57 19.94 16.52 25.02
CA ASN A 57 20.25 16.61 26.44
C ASN A 57 19.55 17.79 27.13
N GLN A 58 19.20 18.83 26.38
CA GLN A 58 18.46 19.97 26.90
C GLN A 58 17.00 19.62 27.12
N ASP A 59 16.42 18.80 26.23
CA ASP A 59 15.09 18.22 26.39
C ASP A 59 14.98 17.39 27.68
N LEU A 60 16.03 16.66 28.07
CA LEU A 60 16.06 15.89 29.32
C LEU A 60 16.11 16.76 30.56
N LYS A 61 16.89 17.86 30.55
CA LYS A 61 16.95 18.81 31.66
C LYS A 61 15.66 19.61 31.81
N GLU A 62 15.07 20.05 30.70
CA GLU A 62 13.77 20.74 30.68
C GLU A 62 12.64 19.84 31.17
N ILE A 63 12.70 18.54 30.83
CA ILE A 63 11.79 17.53 31.40
C ILE A 63 12.00 17.42 32.92
N ASP A 64 13.20 17.56 33.48
CA ASP A 64 13.48 17.52 34.93
C ASP A 64 12.99 18.76 35.67
N GLU A 65 13.08 19.95 35.07
CA GLU A 65 12.57 21.20 35.66
C GLU A 65 11.02 21.25 35.74
N LEU A 66 10.30 20.55 34.83
CA LEU A 66 8.84 20.46 34.85
C LEU A 66 8.30 19.71 36.10
N SER A 67 9.09 18.82 36.69
CA SER A 67 8.73 18.10 37.92
C SER A 67 8.74 19.01 39.17
N ALA A 68 9.58 20.05 39.17
CA ALA A 68 9.68 20.96 40.30
C ALA A 68 8.56 22.03 40.37
N SER A 69 7.87 22.29 39.23
CA SER A 69 6.85 23.35 39.15
C SER A 69 5.42 22.95 39.55
N GLU A 70 5.11 21.67 39.73
CA GLU A 70 3.77 21.21 40.11
C GLU A 70 3.50 21.21 41.64
N ASP A 71 4.55 21.35 42.48
CA ASP A 71 4.39 21.39 43.94
C ASP A 71 4.13 22.79 44.51
N GLU A 72 4.05 23.85 43.68
CA GLU A 72 3.67 25.19 44.15
C GLU A 72 2.17 25.48 44.00
N GLN A 73 1.35 24.96 44.94
CA GLN A 73 0.09 25.62 45.28
C GLN A 73 0.38 26.91 46.08
N PRO A 74 -0.35 28.03 45.84
CA PRO A 74 -0.05 29.31 46.47
C PRO A 74 -0.38 29.27 47.95
N LYS A 75 0.62 28.98 48.78
CA LYS A 75 0.51 29.17 50.25
C LYS A 75 0.56 30.66 50.55
N LYS A 76 -0.59 31.21 50.99
CA LYS A 76 -0.73 32.50 51.62
C LYS A 76 0.33 32.65 52.71
N LYS A 77 1.16 33.69 52.63
CA LYS A 77 2.08 34.12 53.67
C LYS A 77 1.35 34.28 55.02
N ARG A 78 1.71 33.46 56.01
CA ARG A 78 1.48 33.76 57.42
C ARG A 78 2.78 33.54 58.22
N LYS A 79 3.24 34.61 58.86
CA LYS A 79 4.43 34.69 59.68
C LYS A 79 4.34 33.83 60.96
N LYS A 80 5.45 33.14 61.24
CA LYS A 80 6.04 32.80 62.56
C LYS A 80 5.16 32.25 63.67
N SER A 81 5.42 31.03 64.08
CA SER A 81 5.94 30.79 65.46
C SER A 81 6.48 29.34 65.56
N LYS A 82 7.63 29.21 66.25
CA LYS A 82 8.30 27.98 66.65
C LYS A 82 7.45 27.21 67.66
N LYS A 83 7.31 25.89 67.45
CA LYS A 83 7.55 24.84 68.48
C LYS A 83 7.30 23.47 67.92
N ALA A 84 8.34 22.72 68.01
CA ALA A 84 8.50 21.27 68.31
C ALA A 84 7.37 20.29 68.08
N ALA A 85 7.79 19.25 67.46
CA ALA A 85 7.63 17.81 67.71
C ALA A 85 6.80 17.02 66.73
N GLU A 86 7.43 15.93 66.37
CA GLU A 86 7.03 14.62 65.89
C GLU A 86 6.78 14.47 64.40
N GLU A 87 7.78 14.00 63.75
CA GLU A 87 8.07 12.79 62.99
C GLU A 87 6.83 12.11 62.43
N GLU A 88 6.54 12.35 61.15
CA GLU A 88 6.19 11.33 60.18
C GLU A 88 7.14 11.50 59.01
N GLU A 89 8.18 10.67 58.99
CA GLU A 89 9.11 10.49 57.91
C GLU A 89 8.34 9.98 56.68
N ASP A 90 8.24 10.86 55.71
CA ASP A 90 7.81 10.50 54.37
C ASP A 90 9.02 9.81 53.69
N SER A 91 9.00 8.48 53.70
CA SER A 91 10.07 7.61 53.21
C SER A 91 10.10 7.53 51.70
N ASP A 92 10.15 8.66 51.01
CA ASP A 92 10.20 8.72 49.54
C ASP A 92 11.60 9.07 48.96
N ASP A 93 12.64 9.27 49.80
CA ASP A 93 13.97 9.68 49.35
C ASP A 93 15.00 8.53 49.19
N GLU A 94 14.62 7.27 49.43
CA GLU A 94 15.56 6.13 49.36
C GLU A 94 15.60 5.36 48.05
N PHE A 95 14.84 5.79 47.03
CA PHE A 95 14.79 5.09 45.70
C PHE A 95 15.70 5.69 44.61
N THR A 96 16.59 6.57 44.94
CA THR A 96 17.47 7.27 43.93
C THR A 96 18.83 6.59 43.68
N GLN A 97 19.06 5.35 44.16
CA GLN A 97 20.40 4.72 44.05
C GLN A 97 20.50 3.47 43.17
N SER A 98 19.42 2.92 42.64
CA SER A 98 19.55 1.88 41.60
C SER A 98 18.91 2.32 40.29
N ASN A 99 19.74 2.54 39.26
CA ASN A 99 19.27 2.82 37.89
C ASN A 99 18.57 1.61 37.24
N GLU A 100 18.35 0.52 37.98
CA GLU A 100 17.76 -0.71 37.46
C GLU A 100 16.23 -0.68 37.55
N LEU A 101 15.58 -0.89 36.40
CA LEU A 101 14.12 -0.94 36.29
C LEU A 101 13.55 -2.25 36.87
N THR A 102 12.80 -2.17 37.96
CA THR A 102 12.14 -3.31 38.58
C THR A 102 10.65 -3.38 38.24
N LYS A 103 10.06 -4.60 38.26
CA LYS A 103 8.62 -4.79 38.04
C LYS A 103 7.73 -4.01 39.02
N ASP A 104 8.17 -3.90 40.28
CA ASP A 104 7.43 -3.18 41.31
C ASP A 104 7.36 -1.67 41.03
N MET A 105 8.41 -1.09 40.46
CA MET A 105 8.40 0.30 40.02
C MET A 105 7.39 0.51 38.89
N VAL A 106 7.39 -0.37 37.88
CA VAL A 106 6.43 -0.31 36.77
C VAL A 106 5.00 -0.46 37.24
N ALA A 107 4.75 -1.38 38.18
CA ALA A 107 3.43 -1.58 38.79
C ALA A 107 2.95 -0.36 39.58
N LYS A 108 3.83 0.29 40.37
CA LYS A 108 3.52 1.54 41.10
C LYS A 108 3.19 2.69 40.13
N TRP A 109 3.98 2.86 39.07
CA TRP A 109 3.67 3.88 38.05
C TRP A 109 2.37 3.63 37.33
N LYS A 110 2.09 2.37 36.98
CA LYS A 110 0.81 1.96 36.40
C LYS A 110 -0.36 2.33 37.28
N ALA A 111 -0.31 1.98 38.56
CA ALA A 111 -1.35 2.33 39.54
C ALA A 111 -1.53 3.86 39.66
N SER A 112 -0.43 4.62 39.75
CA SER A 112 -0.50 6.08 39.83
C SER A 112 -1.06 6.73 38.55
N MET A 113 -0.82 6.14 37.36
CA MET A 113 -1.37 6.64 36.09
C MET A 113 -2.86 6.31 35.96
N THR A 114 -3.28 5.10 36.39
CA THR A 114 -4.69 4.67 36.27
C THR A 114 -5.59 5.34 37.30
N GLU A 115 -5.14 5.49 38.56
CA GLU A 115 -5.95 6.04 39.64
C GLU A 115 -5.91 7.58 39.71
N LYS A 116 -4.71 8.18 39.55
CA LYS A 116 -4.48 9.61 39.77
C LYS A 116 -4.19 10.39 38.49
N HIS A 117 -4.05 9.74 37.34
CA HIS A 117 -3.59 10.33 36.08
C HIS A 117 -2.32 11.19 36.24
N SER A 118 -1.36 10.70 37.04
CA SER A 118 -0.18 11.44 37.45
C SER A 118 0.75 11.70 36.27
N LEU A 119 1.04 12.98 35.99
CA LEU A 119 2.01 13.38 34.97
C LEU A 119 3.45 13.00 35.36
N ARG A 120 3.77 13.01 36.67
CA ARG A 120 5.07 12.57 37.18
C ARG A 120 5.33 11.11 36.85
N ALA A 121 4.32 10.23 37.12
CA ALA A 121 4.42 8.82 36.76
C ALA A 121 4.52 8.62 35.23
N ALA A 122 3.70 9.32 34.44
CA ALA A 122 3.75 9.25 32.98
C ALA A 122 5.14 9.65 32.43
N ARG A 123 5.78 10.67 33.02
CA ARG A 123 7.13 11.10 32.66
C ARG A 123 8.18 10.01 32.94
N GLN A 124 8.13 9.38 34.15
CA GLN A 124 9.05 8.29 34.46
C GLN A 124 8.88 7.11 33.51
N VAL A 125 7.62 6.78 33.16
CA VAL A 125 7.30 5.74 32.16
C VAL A 125 7.86 6.09 30.78
N VAL A 126 7.77 7.37 30.32
CA VAL A 126 8.33 7.78 29.02
C VAL A 126 9.86 7.67 29.02
N LEU A 127 10.52 8.06 30.11
CA LEU A 127 11.98 7.94 30.24
C LEU A 127 12.43 6.47 30.26
N ALA A 128 11.73 5.61 31.02
CA ALA A 128 12.00 4.18 31.02
C ALA A 128 11.70 3.52 29.67
N PHE A 129 10.62 3.94 28.98
CA PHE A 129 10.28 3.50 27.63
C PHE A 129 11.34 3.93 26.59
N ARG A 130 11.91 5.14 26.72
CA ARG A 130 13.02 5.57 25.88
C ARG A 130 14.25 4.67 26.08
N SER A 131 14.65 4.40 27.34
CA SER A 131 15.73 3.46 27.62
C SER A 131 15.45 2.06 27.06
N ALA A 132 14.19 1.59 27.11
CA ALA A 132 13.78 0.33 26.51
C ALA A 132 13.87 0.32 24.98
N ALA A 133 13.49 1.41 24.33
CA ALA A 133 13.53 1.53 22.89
C ALA A 133 14.96 1.52 22.32
N HIS A 134 15.92 2.12 23.06
CA HIS A 134 17.33 2.25 22.65
C HIS A 134 18.27 1.22 23.32
N LEU A 135 17.74 0.10 23.80
CA LEU A 135 18.51 -0.90 24.55
C LEU A 135 19.69 -1.49 23.76
N ASN A 136 19.60 -1.53 22.44
CA ASN A 136 20.58 -2.15 21.56
C ASN A 136 21.64 -1.18 21.00
N GLU A 137 21.61 0.10 21.36
CA GLU A 137 22.55 1.10 20.88
C GLU A 137 23.70 1.28 21.88
N ALA A 138 24.91 0.85 21.50
CA ALA A 138 26.09 0.86 22.37
C ALA A 138 26.61 2.28 22.69
N ASP A 139 26.27 3.28 21.88
CA ASP A 139 26.81 4.65 22.03
C ASP A 139 26.02 5.52 23.04
N GLU A 140 24.84 5.09 23.49
CA GLU A 140 23.98 5.82 24.42
C GLU A 140 24.07 5.35 25.89
N GLU A 141 24.91 4.37 26.22
CA GLU A 141 25.03 3.84 27.61
C GLU A 141 25.28 4.92 28.67
N ASN A 142 25.87 6.04 28.31
CA ASN A 142 26.17 7.15 29.22
C ASN A 142 24.96 8.10 29.48
N ASN A 143 23.88 7.98 28.73
CA ASN A 143 22.73 8.90 28.81
C ASN A 143 21.41 8.22 29.23
N GLN A 144 21.42 6.91 29.46
CA GLN A 144 20.24 6.18 29.86
C GLN A 144 19.99 6.31 31.36
N ARG A 145 18.80 6.81 31.72
CA ARG A 145 18.43 6.99 33.14
C ARG A 145 18.10 5.64 33.84
N TYR A 146 17.63 4.65 33.08
CA TYR A 146 17.25 3.35 33.58
C TYR A 146 17.99 2.26 32.81
N THR A 147 18.54 1.29 33.54
CA THR A 147 19.10 0.05 32.98
C THR A 147 18.04 -1.05 33.09
N ILE A 148 17.82 -1.81 32.02
CA ILE A 148 16.79 -2.85 31.95
C ILE A 148 17.48 -4.20 31.77
N SER A 149 17.57 -5.00 32.84
CA SER A 149 18.16 -6.33 32.84
C SER A 149 17.12 -7.44 32.72
N ASN A 150 15.86 -7.15 33.12
CA ASN A 150 14.81 -8.15 33.18
C ASN A 150 13.89 -8.07 31.95
N PRO A 151 13.77 -9.17 31.12
CA PRO A 151 12.89 -9.21 29.95
C PRO A 151 11.40 -8.98 30.27
N GLU A 152 10.95 -9.37 31.48
CA GLU A 152 9.57 -9.19 31.89
C GLU A 152 9.29 -7.72 32.23
N ALA A 153 10.22 -7.02 32.88
CA ALA A 153 10.14 -5.58 33.14
C ALA A 153 10.15 -4.78 31.82
N PHE A 154 10.94 -5.24 30.82
CA PHE A 154 10.93 -4.68 29.47
C PHE A 154 9.55 -4.78 28.81
N HIS A 155 8.94 -5.97 28.83
CA HIS A 155 7.61 -6.17 28.26
C HIS A 155 6.54 -5.35 29.00
N ASP A 156 6.58 -5.34 30.34
CA ASP A 156 5.63 -4.59 31.16
C ASP A 156 5.69 -3.09 30.90
N ILE A 157 6.89 -2.50 30.79
CA ILE A 157 7.04 -1.07 30.50
C ILE A 157 6.52 -0.71 29.12
N LEU A 158 6.75 -1.57 28.09
CA LEU A 158 6.20 -1.37 26.74
C LEU A 158 4.67 -1.35 26.78
N VAL A 159 4.06 -2.33 27.43
CA VAL A 159 2.59 -2.43 27.50
C VAL A 159 1.99 -1.26 28.30
N VAL A 160 2.61 -0.89 29.41
CA VAL A 160 2.16 0.23 30.26
C VAL A 160 2.28 1.55 29.50
N ALA A 161 3.41 1.80 28.84
CA ALA A 161 3.62 3.02 28.06
C ALA A 161 2.61 3.13 26.91
N LEU A 162 2.44 2.07 26.12
CA LEU A 162 1.58 2.11 24.93
C LEU A 162 0.09 2.24 25.26
N LYS A 163 -0.37 1.72 26.43
CA LYS A 163 -1.78 1.79 26.84
C LYS A 163 -2.12 3.03 27.64
N HIS A 164 -1.33 3.36 28.67
CA HIS A 164 -1.76 4.34 29.69
C HIS A 164 -1.26 5.76 29.44
N ILE A 165 -0.15 5.97 28.68
CA ILE A 165 0.27 7.33 28.34
C ILE A 165 -0.79 8.08 27.53
N PRO A 166 -1.41 7.50 26.48
CA PRO A 166 -2.48 8.18 25.75
C PRO A 166 -3.68 8.55 26.63
N GLU A 167 -4.04 7.72 27.62
CA GLU A 167 -5.13 7.96 28.56
C GLU A 167 -4.82 9.17 29.47
N VAL A 168 -3.60 9.24 30.01
CA VAL A 168 -3.14 10.36 30.82
C VAL A 168 -3.11 11.66 30.01
N LEU A 169 -2.61 11.61 28.77
CA LEU A 169 -2.60 12.76 27.86
C LEU A 169 -4.02 13.26 27.58
N GLN A 170 -4.96 12.36 27.33
CA GLN A 170 -6.35 12.70 27.05
C GLN A 170 -7.04 13.33 28.27
N HIS A 171 -6.70 12.89 29.49
CA HIS A 171 -7.21 13.48 30.72
C HIS A 171 -6.74 14.93 30.91
N HIS A 172 -5.44 15.20 30.70
CA HIS A 172 -4.86 16.52 30.94
C HIS A 172 -5.09 17.51 29.78
N VAL A 173 -5.12 17.02 28.53
CA VAL A 173 -5.35 17.80 27.31
C VAL A 173 -6.47 17.10 26.51
N PRO A 174 -7.74 17.32 26.89
CA PRO A 174 -8.85 16.63 26.24
C PRO A 174 -8.98 17.01 24.77
N VAL A 175 -9.07 15.99 23.94
CA VAL A 175 -9.30 16.11 22.51
C VAL A 175 -10.80 16.27 22.27
N LYS A 176 -11.19 17.36 21.62
CA LYS A 176 -12.59 17.59 21.20
C LYS A 176 -12.75 17.16 19.75
N GLU A 177 -13.68 16.27 19.48
CA GLU A 177 -14.02 15.82 18.13
C GLU A 177 -15.36 16.42 17.69
N SER A 178 -15.37 17.05 16.52
CA SER A 178 -16.58 17.55 15.89
C SER A 178 -17.34 16.40 15.22
N ALA A 179 -18.67 16.52 15.06
CA ALA A 179 -19.51 15.58 14.32
C ALA A 179 -19.00 15.33 12.87
N ALA A 180 -18.25 16.28 12.30
CA ALA A 180 -17.61 16.16 10.99
C ALA A 180 -16.22 15.43 11.04
N GLY A 181 -15.82 14.85 12.18
CA GLY A 181 -14.54 14.16 12.35
C GLY A 181 -13.32 15.09 12.50
N LYS A 182 -13.51 16.42 12.51
CA LYS A 182 -12.42 17.36 12.79
C LYS A 182 -12.08 17.34 14.26
N VAL A 183 -10.79 17.28 14.54
CA VAL A 183 -10.26 17.24 15.90
C VAL A 183 -9.69 18.58 16.28
N TYR A 184 -9.98 19.01 17.48
CA TYR A 184 -9.44 20.22 18.07
C TYR A 184 -8.69 19.88 19.36
N VAL A 185 -7.42 20.27 19.40
CA VAL A 185 -6.54 20.17 20.58
C VAL A 185 -6.18 21.60 21.00
N PRO A 186 -6.29 21.97 22.28
CA PRO A 186 -5.94 23.32 22.77
C PRO A 186 -4.40 23.49 22.80
N THR A 187 -3.79 23.73 21.63
CA THR A 187 -2.32 23.86 21.46
C THR A 187 -1.73 25.08 22.17
N ASP A 188 -2.54 26.14 22.38
CA ASP A 188 -2.09 27.37 23.03
C ASP A 188 -2.04 27.27 24.56
N SER A 189 -2.55 26.20 25.14
CA SER A 189 -2.56 26.01 26.58
C SER A 189 -1.13 25.81 27.13
N LYS A 190 -0.85 26.41 28.30
CA LYS A 190 0.45 26.20 28.98
C LYS A 190 0.73 24.72 29.21
N LYS A 191 -0.30 23.93 29.58
CA LYS A 191 -0.20 22.47 29.75
C LYS A 191 0.24 21.75 28.48
N PHE A 192 -0.32 22.11 27.29
CA PHE A 192 0.09 21.50 26.04
C PHE A 192 1.54 21.81 25.69
N LYS A 193 1.95 23.08 25.86
CA LYS A 193 3.36 23.50 25.60
C LYS A 193 4.34 22.70 26.45
N THR A 194 4.03 22.53 27.75
CA THR A 194 4.83 21.73 28.67
C THR A 194 4.87 20.25 28.28
N LEU A 195 3.71 19.66 27.88
CA LEU A 195 3.64 18.28 27.46
C LEU A 195 4.17 18.02 26.03
N SER A 196 4.37 19.06 25.24
CA SER A 196 4.84 18.93 23.85
C SER A 196 6.18 18.23 23.75
N ILE A 197 7.10 18.52 24.66
CA ILE A 197 8.43 17.90 24.76
C ILE A 197 8.28 16.41 25.07
N LEU A 198 7.45 16.08 26.08
CA LEU A 198 7.16 14.69 26.45
C LEU A 198 6.56 13.91 25.28
N ILE A 199 5.60 14.50 24.56
CA ILE A 199 4.94 13.88 23.40
C ILE A 199 5.94 13.64 22.27
N ARG A 200 6.84 14.60 21.97
CA ARG A 200 7.88 14.43 20.96
C ARG A 200 8.82 13.28 21.32
N SER A 201 9.39 13.29 22.54
CA SER A 201 10.28 12.23 23.02
C SER A 201 9.61 10.86 22.98
N TYR A 202 8.39 10.76 23.47
CA TYR A 202 7.62 9.53 23.45
C TYR A 202 7.37 9.02 22.02
N THR A 203 7.00 9.91 21.11
CA THR A 203 6.75 9.54 19.71
C THR A 203 8.03 9.13 18.99
N ALA A 204 9.15 9.84 19.22
CA ALA A 204 10.45 9.46 18.67
C ALA A 204 10.85 8.06 19.14
N SER A 205 10.68 7.75 20.43
CA SER A 205 10.94 6.40 20.96
C SER A 205 10.02 5.33 20.37
N ILE A 206 8.73 5.64 20.10
CA ILE A 206 7.83 4.71 19.39
C ILE A 206 8.33 4.46 17.96
N LEU A 207 8.71 5.50 17.22
CA LEU A 207 9.20 5.35 15.84
C LEU A 207 10.50 4.54 15.80
N HIS A 208 11.39 4.76 16.75
CA HIS A 208 12.62 3.98 16.90
C HIS A 208 12.31 2.52 17.22
N LEU A 209 11.43 2.26 18.18
CA LEU A 209 10.99 0.92 18.54
C LEU A 209 10.38 0.17 17.32
N LEU A 210 9.58 0.86 16.50
CA LEU A 210 9.03 0.28 15.28
C LEU A 210 10.11 -0.16 14.28
N SER A 211 11.28 0.50 14.26
CA SER A 211 12.39 0.11 13.36
C SER A 211 13.15 -1.12 13.85
N THR A 212 13.09 -1.43 15.15
CA THR A 212 13.85 -2.53 15.78
C THR A 212 13.00 -3.79 16.02
N LEU A 213 11.67 -3.65 16.13
CA LEU A 213 10.77 -4.78 16.40
C LEU A 213 10.63 -5.71 15.21
N SER A 214 10.74 -7.01 15.47
CA SER A 214 10.51 -8.08 14.49
C SER A 214 9.22 -8.89 14.78
N ASP A 215 8.71 -8.84 16.02
CA ASP A 215 7.49 -9.56 16.40
C ASP A 215 6.22 -8.85 15.90
N ASP A 216 5.40 -9.59 15.15
CA ASP A 216 4.20 -9.07 14.49
C ASP A 216 3.10 -8.63 15.47
N ALA A 217 2.95 -9.33 16.61
CA ALA A 217 1.95 -8.99 17.62
C ALA A 217 2.29 -7.66 18.31
N THR A 218 3.57 -7.47 18.65
CA THR A 218 4.09 -6.25 19.27
C THR A 218 4.08 -5.08 18.28
N LEU A 219 4.43 -5.31 17.01
CA LEU A 219 4.32 -4.32 15.93
C LEU A 219 2.89 -3.82 15.79
N LYS A 220 1.91 -4.73 15.72
CA LYS A 220 0.50 -4.38 15.62
C LYS A 220 0.03 -3.56 16.83
N LEU A 221 0.43 -3.94 18.04
CA LEU A 221 0.12 -3.20 19.26
C LEU A 221 0.69 -1.79 19.22
N THR A 222 1.95 -1.66 18.85
CA THR A 222 2.67 -0.38 18.77
C THR A 222 2.05 0.55 17.71
N ILE A 223 1.74 0.04 16.52
CA ILE A 223 1.06 0.82 15.48
C ILE A 223 -0.34 1.25 15.93
N SER A 224 -1.09 0.36 16.62
CA SER A 224 -2.42 0.68 17.15
C SER A 224 -2.38 1.79 18.19
N ALA A 225 -1.33 1.81 19.04
CA ALA A 225 -1.12 2.83 20.07
C ALA A 225 -0.85 4.23 19.53
N LEU A 226 -0.48 4.35 18.24
CA LEU A 226 -0.34 5.65 17.57
C LEU A 226 -1.67 6.36 17.37
N THR A 227 -2.76 5.63 17.16
CA THR A 227 -4.08 6.22 16.82
C THR A 227 -4.56 7.29 17.79
N PRO A 228 -4.56 7.09 19.13
CA PRO A 228 -4.96 8.12 20.09
C PRO A 228 -3.96 9.29 20.19
N LEU A 229 -2.73 9.11 19.74
CA LEU A 229 -1.70 10.16 19.76
C LEU A 229 -1.78 11.10 18.56
N LEU A 230 -2.37 10.66 17.44
CA LEU A 230 -2.42 11.42 16.19
C LEU A 230 -2.92 12.87 16.35
N PRO A 231 -3.98 13.17 17.15
CA PRO A 231 -4.45 14.54 17.33
C PRO A 231 -3.39 15.48 17.87
N TYR A 232 -2.57 15.01 18.81
CA TYR A 232 -1.50 15.80 19.42
C TYR A 232 -0.33 16.02 18.44
N MET A 233 -0.08 15.02 17.57
CA MET A 233 1.02 15.02 16.62
C MET A 233 0.81 15.95 15.43
N LEU A 234 -0.42 16.36 15.14
CA LEU A 234 -0.72 17.32 14.06
C LEU A 234 0.05 18.64 14.20
N SER A 235 0.46 18.99 15.44
CA SER A 235 1.25 20.19 15.72
C SER A 235 2.75 20.01 15.39
N PHE A 236 3.25 18.79 15.22
CA PHE A 236 4.67 18.49 15.04
C PHE A 236 4.95 17.96 13.63
N ARG A 237 5.09 18.85 12.66
CA ARG A 237 5.14 18.49 11.22
C ARG A 237 6.29 17.54 10.87
N LYS A 238 7.51 17.75 11.42
CA LYS A 238 8.67 16.87 11.18
C LYS A 238 8.40 15.44 11.68
N VAL A 239 7.98 15.30 12.94
CA VAL A 239 7.65 14.00 13.55
C VAL A 239 6.50 13.30 12.80
N LEU A 240 5.48 14.07 12.40
CA LEU A 240 4.35 13.55 11.65
C LEU A 240 4.77 13.03 10.25
N LYS A 241 5.69 13.73 9.56
CA LYS A 241 6.23 13.29 8.25
C LYS A 241 6.96 11.94 8.40
N ASN A 242 7.80 11.80 9.42
CA ASN A 242 8.48 10.53 9.71
C ASN A 242 7.49 9.43 10.08
N LEU A 243 6.51 9.72 10.92
CA LEU A 243 5.44 8.77 11.25
C LEU A 243 4.72 8.27 9.99
N ILE A 244 4.33 9.16 9.08
CA ILE A 244 3.66 8.79 7.83
C ILE A 244 4.55 7.84 7.02
N LYS A 245 5.85 8.16 6.86
CA LYS A 245 6.81 7.32 6.13
C LYS A 245 6.91 5.93 6.76
N THR A 246 7.07 5.84 8.09
CA THR A 246 7.19 4.57 8.82
C THR A 246 5.91 3.73 8.73
N VAL A 247 4.74 4.35 8.92
CA VAL A 247 3.46 3.63 8.84
C VAL A 247 3.18 3.14 7.42
N VAL A 248 3.50 3.95 6.38
CA VAL A 248 3.38 3.53 4.98
C VAL A 248 4.36 2.41 4.66
N HIS A 249 5.56 2.42 5.24
CA HIS A 249 6.53 1.33 5.08
C HIS A 249 5.91 -0.02 5.53
N PHE A 250 5.37 -0.10 6.75
CA PHE A 250 4.72 -1.33 7.25
C PHE A 250 3.48 -1.72 6.45
N TRP A 251 2.71 -0.74 5.96
CA TRP A 251 1.56 -1.02 5.11
C TRP A 251 1.97 -1.58 3.73
N SER A 252 3.08 -1.14 3.15
CA SER A 252 3.52 -1.52 1.80
C SER A 252 4.44 -2.73 1.76
N GLN A 253 5.05 -3.10 2.89
CA GLN A 253 6.01 -4.18 2.97
C GLN A 253 5.33 -5.56 2.87
N SER A 254 5.84 -6.43 1.99
CA SER A 254 5.29 -7.77 1.77
C SER A 254 5.55 -8.75 2.92
N SER A 255 6.58 -8.50 3.74
CA SER A 255 6.91 -9.31 4.93
C SER A 255 5.99 -9.06 6.11
N SER A 256 5.32 -7.88 6.17
CA SER A 256 4.37 -7.56 7.22
C SER A 256 3.10 -8.40 7.10
N SER A 257 2.55 -8.85 8.22
CA SER A 257 1.28 -9.59 8.23
C SER A 257 0.12 -8.75 7.70
N GLU A 258 -0.91 -9.41 7.22
CA GLU A 258 -2.12 -8.74 6.76
C GLU A 258 -2.76 -7.90 7.88
N ALA A 259 -2.74 -8.40 9.13
CA ALA A 259 -3.29 -7.69 10.28
C ALA A 259 -2.50 -6.40 10.58
N THR A 260 -1.17 -6.44 10.54
CA THR A 260 -0.31 -5.27 10.72
C THR A 260 -0.52 -4.25 9.61
N ARG A 261 -0.63 -4.69 8.35
CA ARG A 261 -0.89 -3.82 7.20
C ARG A 261 -2.25 -3.13 7.29
N ILE A 262 -3.30 -3.85 7.72
CA ILE A 262 -4.64 -3.26 7.95
C ILE A 262 -4.58 -2.24 9.09
N THR A 263 -3.88 -2.54 10.19
CA THR A 263 -3.73 -1.59 11.32
C THR A 263 -3.00 -0.33 10.88
N ALA A 264 -1.92 -0.45 10.11
CA ALA A 264 -1.20 0.68 9.53
C ALA A 264 -2.11 1.52 8.61
N PHE A 265 -2.91 0.87 7.78
CA PHE A 265 -3.89 1.57 6.94
C PHE A 265 -4.92 2.37 7.76
N LEU A 266 -5.42 1.82 8.87
CA LEU A 266 -6.38 2.53 9.73
C LEU A 266 -5.76 3.80 10.35
N VAL A 267 -4.46 3.78 10.69
CA VAL A 267 -3.73 4.97 11.15
C VAL A 267 -3.66 6.02 10.02
N LEU A 268 -3.29 5.61 8.80
CA LEU A 268 -3.26 6.52 7.63
C LEU A 268 -4.64 7.12 7.35
N ARG A 269 -5.68 6.29 7.37
CA ARG A 269 -7.07 6.74 7.18
C ARG A 269 -7.48 7.77 8.23
N ARG A 270 -7.16 7.51 9.51
CA ARG A 270 -7.42 8.46 10.59
C ARG A 270 -6.70 9.79 10.37
N LEU A 271 -5.43 9.76 9.94
CA LEU A 271 -4.66 10.96 9.60
C LEU A 271 -5.31 11.78 8.47
N VAL A 272 -5.81 11.14 7.42
CA VAL A 272 -6.52 11.84 6.33
C VAL A 272 -7.81 12.48 6.82
N VAL A 273 -8.54 11.83 7.74
CA VAL A 273 -9.79 12.37 8.29
C VAL A 273 -9.53 13.61 9.14
N ILE A 274 -8.60 13.51 10.11
CA ILE A 274 -8.35 14.57 11.09
C ILE A 274 -7.39 15.66 10.60
N GLY A 275 -6.51 15.33 9.64
CA GLY A 275 -5.43 16.21 9.18
C GLY A 275 -5.93 17.45 8.42
N ASP A 276 -5.08 18.46 8.38
CA ASP A 276 -5.24 19.62 7.53
C ASP A 276 -4.96 19.29 6.04
N LYS A 277 -5.10 20.29 5.17
CA LYS A 277 -4.87 20.12 3.73
C LYS A 277 -3.48 19.57 3.42
N GLY A 278 -2.44 20.12 4.09
CA GLY A 278 -1.05 19.71 3.86
C GLY A 278 -0.78 18.26 4.32
N VAL A 279 -1.32 17.88 5.48
CA VAL A 279 -1.21 16.49 6.00
C VAL A 279 -1.92 15.50 5.08
N ARG A 280 -3.15 15.82 4.61
CA ARG A 280 -3.88 14.98 3.66
C ARG A 280 -3.08 14.75 2.38
N GLU A 281 -2.56 15.83 1.79
CA GLU A 281 -1.75 15.78 0.59
C GLU A 281 -0.49 14.92 0.80
N ALA A 282 0.23 15.14 1.91
CA ALA A 282 1.42 14.35 2.26
C ALA A 282 1.09 12.85 2.42
N VAL A 283 0.01 12.51 3.15
CA VAL A 283 -0.40 11.10 3.31
C VAL A 283 -0.71 10.47 1.95
N LEU A 284 -1.49 11.15 1.08
CA LEU A 284 -1.84 10.61 -0.24
C LEU A 284 -0.59 10.40 -1.12
N LYS A 285 0.35 11.37 -1.12
CA LYS A 285 1.61 11.26 -1.89
C LYS A 285 2.46 10.08 -1.41
N VAL A 286 2.73 10.00 -0.10
CA VAL A 286 3.57 8.94 0.46
C VAL A 286 2.92 7.56 0.33
N THR A 287 1.58 7.45 0.50
CA THR A 287 0.84 6.21 0.28
C THR A 287 0.95 5.72 -1.16
N TYR A 288 0.85 6.61 -2.14
CA TYR A 288 1.02 6.23 -3.55
C TYR A 288 2.46 5.80 -3.85
N GLN A 289 3.46 6.48 -3.30
CA GLN A 289 4.87 6.09 -3.43
C GLN A 289 5.13 4.71 -2.80
N GLY A 290 4.59 4.46 -1.61
CA GLY A 290 4.65 3.14 -0.96
C GLY A 290 4.00 2.03 -1.79
N LEU A 291 2.86 2.29 -2.41
CA LEU A 291 2.21 1.36 -3.33
C LEU A 291 3.13 1.01 -4.52
N ILE A 292 3.76 2.01 -5.15
CA ILE A 292 4.67 1.80 -6.28
C ILE A 292 5.88 0.96 -5.85
N GLN A 293 6.47 1.26 -4.69
CA GLN A 293 7.61 0.50 -4.15
C GLN A 293 7.22 -0.95 -3.82
N GLY A 294 6.11 -1.16 -3.11
CA GLY A 294 5.60 -2.48 -2.73
C GLY A 294 5.12 -3.33 -3.91
N SER A 295 4.82 -2.71 -5.06
CA SER A 295 4.38 -3.41 -6.28
C SER A 295 5.50 -3.74 -7.28
N ARG A 296 6.76 -3.46 -6.96
CA ARG A 296 7.92 -3.70 -7.83
C ARG A 296 8.07 -5.17 -8.20
N SER A 297 7.90 -6.06 -7.23
CA SER A 297 7.95 -7.50 -7.43
C SER A 297 6.55 -8.09 -7.32
N THR A 298 6.02 -8.58 -8.45
CA THR A 298 4.69 -9.21 -8.52
C THR A 298 4.84 -10.68 -8.83
N ASN A 299 4.42 -11.51 -7.89
CA ASN A 299 4.38 -12.96 -7.99
C ASN A 299 3.09 -13.49 -7.33
N VAL A 300 2.92 -14.80 -7.32
CA VAL A 300 1.71 -15.46 -6.77
C VAL A 300 1.50 -15.11 -5.29
N ASN A 301 2.59 -14.98 -4.52
CA ASN A 301 2.53 -14.73 -3.07
C ASN A 301 2.28 -13.24 -2.76
N THR A 302 2.79 -12.32 -3.60
CA THR A 302 2.68 -10.87 -3.35
C THR A 302 1.41 -10.25 -3.92
N ILE A 303 0.79 -10.87 -4.94
CA ILE A 303 -0.36 -10.27 -5.66
C ILE A 303 -1.56 -9.98 -4.75
N GLN A 304 -1.85 -10.84 -3.77
CA GLN A 304 -2.94 -10.63 -2.82
C GLN A 304 -2.67 -9.40 -1.96
N GLY A 305 -1.44 -9.27 -1.45
CA GLY A 305 -1.00 -8.11 -0.69
C GLY A 305 -1.02 -6.81 -1.50
N ILE A 306 -0.63 -6.85 -2.79
CA ILE A 306 -0.72 -5.70 -3.70
C ILE A 306 -2.18 -5.29 -3.94
N ASN A 307 -3.08 -6.27 -4.09
CA ASN A 307 -4.51 -5.98 -4.23
C ASN A 307 -5.11 -5.38 -2.96
N LEU A 308 -4.70 -5.85 -1.76
CA LEU A 308 -5.07 -5.25 -0.48
C LEU A 308 -4.62 -3.77 -0.42
N MET A 309 -3.37 -3.48 -0.80
CA MET A 309 -2.86 -2.10 -0.88
C MET A 309 -3.70 -1.23 -1.82
N LYS A 310 -3.95 -1.69 -3.06
CA LYS A 310 -4.74 -0.92 -4.03
C LYS A 310 -6.15 -0.61 -3.55
N ASN A 311 -6.85 -1.61 -3.00
CA ASN A 311 -8.23 -1.45 -2.56
C ASN A 311 -8.33 -0.57 -1.30
N SER A 312 -7.44 -0.77 -0.32
CA SER A 312 -7.42 0.04 0.90
C SER A 312 -7.04 1.50 0.59
N ALA A 313 -5.96 1.71 -0.18
CA ALA A 313 -5.53 3.06 -0.52
C ALA A 313 -6.57 3.81 -1.36
N ALA A 314 -7.32 3.14 -2.25
CA ALA A 314 -8.34 3.79 -3.08
C ALA A 314 -9.37 4.57 -2.25
N GLU A 315 -9.72 4.08 -1.06
CA GLU A 315 -10.66 4.75 -0.15
C GLU A 315 -10.20 6.16 0.26
N LEU A 316 -8.88 6.35 0.43
CA LEU A 316 -8.33 7.60 0.95
C LEU A 316 -8.61 8.80 0.03
N TRP A 317 -8.64 8.60 -1.30
CA TRP A 317 -8.87 9.66 -2.29
C TRP A 317 -10.30 10.19 -2.30
N GLY A 318 -11.25 9.45 -1.73
CA GLY A 318 -12.64 9.88 -1.60
C GLY A 318 -12.93 10.73 -0.38
N ILE A 319 -12.08 10.73 0.64
CA ILE A 319 -12.30 11.47 1.90
C ILE A 319 -12.34 12.99 1.64
N ASP A 320 -11.39 13.49 0.83
CA ASP A 320 -11.37 14.88 0.36
C ASP A 320 -11.16 14.87 -1.15
N GLN A 321 -12.27 14.99 -1.89
CA GLN A 321 -12.23 14.89 -3.35
C GLN A 321 -11.44 16.01 -4.03
N GLY A 322 -11.34 17.21 -3.40
CA GLY A 322 -10.58 18.32 -3.96
C GLY A 322 -9.06 18.04 -3.94
N ILE A 323 -8.54 17.60 -2.80
CA ILE A 323 -7.14 17.21 -2.64
C ILE A 323 -6.87 15.91 -3.41
N GLY A 324 -7.82 14.97 -3.35
CA GLY A 324 -7.77 13.73 -4.12
C GLY A 324 -7.63 13.98 -5.62
N TYR A 325 -8.40 14.91 -6.19
CA TYR A 325 -8.31 15.30 -7.59
C TYR A 325 -6.93 15.88 -7.95
N THR A 326 -6.45 16.87 -7.20
CA THR A 326 -5.16 17.53 -7.51
C THR A 326 -3.99 16.55 -7.43
N THR A 327 -3.98 15.70 -6.41
CA THR A 327 -2.94 14.68 -6.22
C THR A 327 -3.01 13.62 -7.33
N ALA A 328 -4.21 13.08 -7.62
CA ALA A 328 -4.40 12.09 -8.69
C ALA A 328 -4.06 12.65 -10.08
N PHE A 329 -4.46 13.89 -10.37
CA PHE A 329 -4.11 14.56 -11.63
C PHE A 329 -2.60 14.65 -11.82
N THR A 330 -1.85 15.01 -10.79
CA THR A 330 -0.38 15.12 -10.84
C THR A 330 0.24 13.77 -11.21
N PHE A 331 -0.15 12.68 -10.56
CA PHE A 331 0.41 11.36 -10.83
C PHE A 331 -0.04 10.77 -12.18
N ILE A 332 -1.31 10.93 -12.57
CA ILE A 332 -1.78 10.49 -13.90
C ILE A 332 -1.06 11.28 -15.00
N ARG A 333 -0.80 12.58 -14.78
CA ARG A 333 0.01 13.39 -15.71
C ARG A 333 1.44 12.87 -15.82
N GLN A 334 2.09 12.47 -14.71
CA GLN A 334 3.42 11.86 -14.75
C GLN A 334 3.43 10.57 -15.56
N LEU A 335 2.43 9.68 -15.37
CA LEU A 335 2.29 8.47 -16.18
C LEU A 335 2.14 8.81 -17.68
N ALA A 336 1.38 9.86 -18.02
CA ALA A 336 1.25 10.33 -19.40
C ALA A 336 2.58 10.87 -19.98
N ILE A 337 3.38 11.57 -19.16
CA ILE A 337 4.71 12.06 -19.54
C ILE A 337 5.66 10.89 -19.80
N HIS A 338 5.70 9.87 -18.94
CA HIS A 338 6.51 8.66 -19.16
C HIS A 338 6.12 7.96 -20.46
N LEU A 339 4.82 7.80 -20.72
CA LEU A 339 4.34 7.22 -21.97
C LEU A 339 4.76 8.07 -23.19
N ARG A 340 4.57 9.39 -23.13
CA ARG A 340 4.98 10.30 -24.21
C ARG A 340 6.49 10.22 -24.48
N ASN A 341 7.29 10.23 -23.44
CA ASN A 341 8.74 10.12 -23.55
C ASN A 341 9.16 8.77 -24.16
N SER A 342 8.50 7.67 -23.78
CA SER A 342 8.73 6.35 -24.39
C SER A 342 8.37 6.29 -25.88
N ILE A 343 7.37 7.07 -26.31
CA ILE A 343 6.99 7.17 -27.74
C ILE A 343 7.96 8.06 -28.51
N ALA A 344 8.36 9.21 -27.92
CA ALA A 344 9.22 10.20 -28.57
C ALA A 344 10.68 9.76 -28.71
N HIS A 345 11.21 9.07 -27.68
CA HIS A 345 12.59 8.57 -27.69
C HIS A 345 12.60 7.13 -28.23
N ASN A 346 12.89 6.98 -29.49
CA ASN A 346 12.87 5.69 -30.20
C ASN A 346 14.11 4.81 -29.88
N GLN A 347 14.61 4.87 -28.64
CA GLN A 347 15.69 4.03 -28.15
C GLN A 347 15.15 2.65 -27.78
N ASN A 348 15.96 1.60 -28.01
CA ASN A 348 15.55 0.20 -27.85
C ASN A 348 15.00 -0.16 -26.46
N ASP A 349 15.29 0.64 -25.42
CA ASP A 349 14.91 0.37 -24.04
C ASP A 349 13.94 1.40 -23.41
N SER A 350 13.55 2.45 -24.15
CA SER A 350 12.66 3.50 -23.65
C SER A 350 11.29 2.99 -23.18
N TYR A 351 10.81 1.90 -23.78
CA TYR A 351 9.54 1.27 -23.39
C TYR A 351 9.57 0.59 -22.02
N ARG A 352 10.75 0.26 -21.47
CA ARG A 352 10.87 -0.36 -20.14
C ARG A 352 10.34 0.53 -19.05
N ALA A 353 10.36 1.85 -19.25
CA ALA A 353 9.76 2.81 -18.33
C ALA A 353 8.24 2.63 -18.19
N VAL A 354 7.57 2.13 -19.23
CA VAL A 354 6.11 1.88 -19.27
C VAL A 354 5.81 0.39 -19.04
N TYR A 355 6.66 -0.52 -19.56
CA TYR A 355 6.43 -1.96 -19.49
C TYR A 355 7.12 -2.59 -18.27
N ASN A 356 6.62 -2.25 -17.09
CA ASN A 356 7.01 -2.81 -15.81
C ASN A 356 5.79 -2.91 -14.89
N TRP A 357 5.93 -3.65 -13.79
CA TRP A 357 4.83 -3.86 -12.85
C TRP A 357 4.39 -2.59 -12.13
N GLN A 358 5.32 -1.70 -11.79
CA GLN A 358 5.00 -0.46 -11.08
C GLN A 358 4.04 0.42 -11.92
N TYR A 359 4.33 0.56 -13.23
CA TYR A 359 3.46 1.32 -14.13
C TYR A 359 2.09 0.64 -14.34
N VAL A 360 2.06 -0.69 -14.52
CA VAL A 360 0.81 -1.46 -14.66
C VAL A 360 -0.04 -1.35 -13.41
N HIS A 361 0.55 -1.52 -12.23
CA HIS A 361 -0.18 -1.39 -10.97
C HIS A 361 -0.61 0.04 -10.67
N SER A 362 0.13 1.05 -11.12
CA SER A 362 -0.28 2.45 -11.03
C SER A 362 -1.55 2.73 -11.84
N LEU A 363 -1.60 2.28 -13.10
CA LEU A 363 -2.81 2.40 -13.93
C LEU A 363 -4.00 1.64 -13.33
N ASP A 364 -3.75 0.45 -12.81
CA ASP A 364 -4.76 -0.37 -12.15
C ASP A 364 -5.28 0.27 -10.87
N PHE A 365 -4.38 0.86 -10.06
CA PHE A 365 -4.73 1.60 -8.85
C PHE A 365 -5.62 2.81 -9.15
N TRP A 366 -5.27 3.64 -10.14
CA TRP A 366 -6.11 4.78 -10.53
C TRP A 366 -7.47 4.33 -11.06
N SER A 367 -7.51 3.18 -11.75
CA SER A 367 -8.78 2.55 -12.11
C SER A 367 -9.60 2.14 -10.88
N CYS A 368 -8.96 1.62 -9.79
CA CYS A 368 -9.65 1.32 -8.53
C CYS A 368 -10.23 2.60 -7.90
N VAL A 369 -9.41 3.65 -7.77
CA VAL A 369 -9.83 4.94 -7.19
C VAL A 369 -11.05 5.51 -7.92
N LEU A 370 -10.98 5.59 -9.25
CA LEU A 370 -12.09 6.12 -10.03
C LEU A 370 -13.33 5.22 -10.02
N SER A 371 -13.14 3.89 -9.98
CA SER A 371 -14.24 2.94 -9.87
C SER A 371 -14.98 3.06 -8.54
N GLU A 372 -14.26 3.29 -7.45
CA GLU A 372 -14.83 3.42 -6.11
C GLU A 372 -15.61 4.74 -5.95
N HIS A 373 -15.08 5.86 -6.45
CA HIS A 373 -15.59 7.19 -6.14
C HIS A 373 -16.40 7.85 -7.26
N CYS A 374 -16.43 7.29 -8.46
CA CYS A 374 -17.17 7.84 -9.61
C CYS A 374 -18.34 6.93 -10.04
N SER A 375 -18.80 6.03 -9.19
CA SER A 375 -19.97 5.20 -9.50
C SER A 375 -21.25 6.05 -9.34
N PRO A 376 -22.27 5.84 -10.22
CA PRO A 376 -23.54 6.56 -10.12
C PRO A 376 -24.23 6.41 -8.77
N LEU A 377 -24.04 5.25 -8.10
CA LEU A 377 -24.58 5.00 -6.77
C LEU A 377 -23.94 5.94 -5.73
N LYS A 378 -22.60 6.05 -5.73
CA LYS A 378 -21.87 6.94 -4.81
C LYS A 378 -22.16 8.43 -5.08
N GLU A 379 -22.32 8.81 -6.36
CA GLU A 379 -22.72 10.19 -6.72
C GLU A 379 -24.14 10.50 -6.23
N ALA A 380 -25.07 9.55 -6.34
CA ALA A 380 -26.43 9.69 -5.83
C ALA A 380 -26.46 9.78 -4.29
N GLU A 381 -25.70 8.95 -3.58
CA GLU A 381 -25.54 9.03 -2.12
C GLU A 381 -24.96 10.38 -1.65
N ALA A 382 -23.95 10.88 -2.38
CA ALA A 382 -23.31 12.16 -2.07
C ALA A 382 -24.14 13.38 -2.51
N GLY A 383 -25.18 13.21 -3.33
CA GLY A 383 -26.00 14.28 -3.90
C GLY A 383 -25.25 15.22 -4.86
N LYS A 384 -24.04 14.87 -5.29
CA LYS A 384 -23.19 15.66 -6.20
C LYS A 384 -22.30 14.76 -7.05
N GLU A 385 -21.95 15.25 -8.24
CA GLU A 385 -20.96 14.57 -9.08
C GLU A 385 -19.57 14.58 -8.43
N SER A 386 -18.84 13.48 -8.59
CA SER A 386 -17.46 13.35 -8.10
C SER A 386 -16.52 14.22 -8.93
N GLN A 387 -15.68 15.03 -8.28
CA GLN A 387 -14.62 15.80 -8.95
C GLN A 387 -13.61 14.89 -9.64
N LEU A 388 -13.41 13.67 -9.12
CA LEU A 388 -12.51 12.67 -9.70
C LEU A 388 -12.97 12.17 -11.08
N LYS A 389 -14.25 12.34 -11.44
CA LYS A 389 -14.82 11.93 -12.74
C LYS A 389 -14.09 12.54 -13.93
N LEU A 390 -13.55 13.74 -13.77
CA LEU A 390 -12.75 14.43 -14.80
C LEU A 390 -11.47 13.67 -15.17
N LEU A 391 -10.98 12.78 -14.29
CA LEU A 391 -9.78 11.98 -14.52
C LEU A 391 -10.02 10.68 -15.29
N ILE A 392 -11.29 10.30 -15.52
CA ILE A 392 -11.62 9.07 -16.26
C ILE A 392 -11.05 9.15 -17.67
N TYR A 393 -11.30 10.23 -18.39
CA TYR A 393 -10.81 10.35 -19.77
C TYR A 393 -9.28 10.33 -19.89
N PRO A 394 -8.51 11.14 -19.13
CA PRO A 394 -7.05 11.08 -19.15
C PRO A 394 -6.51 9.68 -18.82
N LEU A 395 -7.03 9.03 -17.79
CA LEU A 395 -6.60 7.68 -17.41
C LEU A 395 -6.85 6.66 -18.52
N VAL A 396 -8.03 6.69 -19.15
CA VAL A 396 -8.38 5.81 -20.27
C VAL A 396 -7.42 6.03 -21.44
N GLN A 397 -7.10 7.28 -21.79
CA GLN A 397 -6.18 7.61 -22.88
C GLN A 397 -4.76 7.08 -22.60
N VAL A 398 -4.23 7.30 -21.40
CA VAL A 398 -2.90 6.80 -21.02
C VAL A 398 -2.86 5.27 -21.04
N THR A 399 -3.90 4.62 -20.52
CA THR A 399 -3.96 3.14 -20.47
C THR A 399 -4.06 2.55 -21.88
N LEU A 400 -4.90 3.08 -22.75
CA LEU A 400 -5.01 2.65 -24.14
C LEU A 400 -3.73 2.92 -24.92
N GLY A 401 -3.04 4.03 -24.66
CA GLY A 401 -1.74 4.35 -25.21
C GLY A 401 -0.67 3.34 -24.80
N ALA A 402 -0.61 3.00 -23.52
CA ALA A 402 0.31 1.99 -22.99
C ALA A 402 0.06 0.61 -23.61
N MET A 403 -1.20 0.21 -23.81
CA MET A 403 -1.56 -1.06 -24.47
C MET A 403 -1.06 -1.14 -25.93
N ARG A 404 -0.93 -0.02 -26.62
CA ARG A 404 -0.54 0.07 -28.04
C ARG A 404 0.93 0.35 -28.27
N LEU A 405 1.70 0.66 -27.24
CA LEU A 405 3.11 1.06 -27.34
C LEU A 405 3.94 0.00 -28.06
N ILE A 406 3.82 -1.28 -27.66
CA ILE A 406 4.47 -2.42 -28.33
C ILE A 406 3.45 -3.54 -28.55
N PRO A 407 2.92 -3.69 -29.78
CA PRO A 407 1.89 -4.67 -30.08
C PRO A 407 2.45 -6.07 -30.38
N THR A 408 3.43 -6.55 -29.57
CA THR A 408 4.03 -7.87 -29.75
C THR A 408 3.39 -8.93 -28.86
N SER A 409 3.45 -10.19 -29.32
CA SER A 409 2.89 -11.33 -28.58
C SER A 409 3.51 -11.56 -27.20
N VAL A 410 4.73 -11.08 -26.98
CA VAL A 410 5.41 -11.11 -25.69
C VAL A 410 4.63 -10.36 -24.61
N TYR A 411 3.94 -9.26 -24.98
CA TYR A 411 3.24 -8.38 -24.05
C TYR A 411 1.70 -8.53 -24.07
N PHE A 412 1.17 -9.64 -24.61
CA PHE A 412 -0.26 -9.95 -24.49
C PHE A 412 -0.74 -10.04 -23.03
N PRO A 413 0.04 -10.63 -22.08
CA PRO A 413 -0.36 -10.62 -20.68
C PRO A 413 -0.58 -9.21 -20.13
N LEU A 414 0.32 -8.25 -20.43
CA LEU A 414 0.16 -6.85 -20.03
C LEU A 414 -1.13 -6.25 -20.58
N ARG A 415 -1.46 -6.48 -21.86
CA ARG A 415 -2.72 -6.00 -22.44
C ARG A 415 -3.94 -6.52 -21.70
N PHE A 416 -3.93 -7.78 -21.28
CA PHE A 416 -5.05 -8.36 -20.52
C PHE A 416 -5.18 -7.73 -19.14
N GLN A 417 -4.07 -7.44 -18.43
CA GLN A 417 -4.10 -6.73 -17.16
C GLN A 417 -4.72 -5.33 -17.31
N LEU A 418 -4.24 -4.55 -18.27
CA LEU A 418 -4.77 -3.21 -18.52
C LEU A 418 -6.23 -3.24 -19.01
N THR A 419 -6.62 -4.25 -19.81
CA THR A 419 -8.01 -4.43 -20.21
C THR A 419 -8.91 -4.72 -19.01
N ARG A 420 -8.48 -5.53 -18.04
CA ARG A 420 -9.24 -5.79 -16.80
C ARG A 420 -9.44 -4.51 -15.99
N SER A 421 -8.40 -3.69 -15.88
CA SER A 421 -8.48 -2.39 -15.19
C SER A 421 -9.53 -1.48 -15.83
N LEU A 422 -9.52 -1.36 -17.16
CA LEU A 422 -10.51 -0.54 -17.89
C LEU A 422 -11.92 -1.15 -17.88
N LEU A 423 -12.07 -2.47 -17.88
CA LEU A 423 -13.37 -3.14 -17.72
C LEU A 423 -13.98 -2.87 -16.34
N ARG A 424 -13.15 -2.89 -15.27
CA ARG A 424 -13.60 -2.51 -13.92
C ARG A 424 -14.10 -1.07 -13.91
N LEU A 425 -13.33 -0.15 -14.48
CA LEU A 425 -13.71 1.26 -14.57
C LEU A 425 -15.01 1.45 -15.36
N SER A 426 -15.12 0.82 -16.53
CA SER A 426 -16.33 0.87 -17.37
C SER A 426 -17.56 0.35 -16.64
N ARG A 427 -17.41 -0.78 -15.92
CA ARG A 427 -18.49 -1.39 -15.12
C ARG A 427 -18.95 -0.48 -13.99
N ALA A 428 -18.02 0.11 -13.26
CA ALA A 428 -18.33 0.94 -12.08
C ALA A 428 -18.95 2.29 -12.46
N THR A 429 -18.48 2.90 -13.55
CA THR A 429 -18.87 4.28 -13.94
C THR A 429 -19.93 4.32 -15.05
N GLY A 430 -20.23 3.20 -15.69
CA GLY A 430 -21.09 3.18 -16.89
C GLY A 430 -20.47 3.85 -18.12
N THR A 431 -19.17 4.22 -18.07
CA THR A 431 -18.50 4.88 -19.19
C THR A 431 -18.12 3.86 -20.27
N TYR A 432 -18.50 4.14 -21.51
CA TYR A 432 -18.11 3.32 -22.65
C TYR A 432 -16.62 3.48 -22.98
N ILE A 433 -15.90 2.34 -23.03
CA ILE A 433 -14.48 2.27 -23.40
C ILE A 433 -14.32 1.22 -24.50
N PRO A 434 -13.77 1.56 -25.70
CA PRO A 434 -13.70 0.65 -26.86
C PRO A 434 -12.59 -0.39 -26.73
N LEU A 435 -12.80 -1.47 -25.97
CA LEU A 435 -11.80 -2.50 -25.67
C LEU A 435 -11.77 -3.66 -26.68
N ALA A 436 -12.87 -3.89 -27.40
CA ALA A 436 -12.97 -5.03 -28.32
C ALA A 436 -11.88 -5.04 -29.40
N SER A 437 -11.51 -3.87 -29.94
CA SER A 437 -10.46 -3.76 -30.98
C SER A 437 -9.11 -4.27 -30.50
N ALA A 438 -8.70 -3.92 -29.28
CA ALA A 438 -7.43 -4.35 -28.69
C ALA A 438 -7.37 -5.88 -28.50
N LEU A 439 -8.48 -6.51 -28.12
CA LEU A 439 -8.59 -7.96 -27.96
C LEU A 439 -8.62 -8.69 -29.32
N LEU A 440 -9.30 -8.12 -30.30
CA LEU A 440 -9.33 -8.66 -31.66
C LEU A 440 -7.98 -8.58 -32.37
N GLU A 441 -7.17 -7.53 -32.10
CA GLU A 441 -5.77 -7.46 -32.58
C GLU A 441 -4.95 -8.65 -32.07
N VAL A 442 -5.09 -9.02 -30.79
CA VAL A 442 -4.39 -10.18 -30.21
C VAL A 442 -4.82 -11.46 -30.92
N LEU A 443 -6.12 -11.66 -31.13
CA LEU A 443 -6.65 -12.83 -31.82
C LEU A 443 -6.17 -12.92 -33.28
N ASN A 444 -6.03 -11.78 -33.95
CA ASN A 444 -5.57 -11.69 -35.35
C ASN A 444 -4.04 -11.71 -35.51
N SER A 445 -3.28 -11.83 -34.42
CA SER A 445 -1.82 -11.89 -34.48
C SER A 445 -1.32 -13.15 -35.20
N ALA A 446 -0.09 -13.07 -35.74
CA ALA A 446 0.54 -14.18 -36.44
C ALA A 446 0.70 -15.42 -35.55
N GLU A 447 0.96 -15.24 -34.28
CA GLU A 447 1.10 -16.31 -33.29
C GLU A 447 -0.21 -17.09 -33.07
N MET A 448 -1.35 -16.39 -33.09
CA MET A 448 -2.67 -17.01 -32.91
C MET A 448 -3.24 -17.62 -34.20
N LYS A 449 -2.76 -17.21 -35.36
CA LYS A 449 -3.18 -17.77 -36.67
C LYS A 449 -2.39 -19.00 -37.09
N LYS A 450 -1.11 -19.10 -36.68
CA LYS A 450 -0.23 -20.22 -37.04
C LYS A 450 -0.48 -21.46 -36.18
N PRO A 451 -0.23 -22.68 -36.72
CA PRO A 451 -0.37 -23.90 -35.93
C PRO A 451 0.55 -23.89 -34.71
N PRO A 452 0.07 -24.35 -33.55
CA PRO A 452 0.83 -24.36 -32.32
C PRO A 452 1.96 -25.41 -32.37
N LYS A 453 3.06 -25.10 -31.66
CA LYS A 453 4.12 -26.06 -31.39
C LYS A 453 3.77 -26.89 -30.15
N ALA A 454 4.09 -28.19 -30.19
CA ALA A 454 3.99 -29.05 -29.01
C ALA A 454 5.00 -28.56 -27.94
N THR A 455 4.62 -28.70 -26.68
CA THR A 455 5.46 -28.27 -25.54
C THR A 455 5.09 -29.05 -24.27
N THR A 456 6.05 -29.22 -23.39
CA THR A 456 5.90 -29.77 -22.04
C THR A 456 5.82 -28.67 -20.97
N LEU A 457 5.84 -27.38 -21.38
CA LEU A 457 5.81 -26.24 -20.46
C LEU A 457 4.49 -26.19 -19.66
N LYS A 458 4.57 -25.81 -18.39
CA LYS A 458 3.39 -25.53 -17.55
C LYS A 458 2.63 -24.31 -18.08
N ALA A 459 1.33 -24.23 -17.77
CA ALA A 459 0.51 -23.08 -18.18
C ALA A 459 1.03 -21.76 -17.56
N LEU A 460 1.07 -20.70 -18.39
CA LEU A 460 1.44 -19.37 -17.90
C LEU A 460 0.30 -18.79 -17.05
N ASP A 461 0.63 -18.27 -15.88
CA ASP A 461 -0.31 -17.54 -15.04
C ASP A 461 -0.40 -16.07 -15.48
N PHE A 462 -1.49 -15.72 -16.16
CA PHE A 462 -1.73 -14.37 -16.65
C PHE A 462 -2.05 -13.35 -15.53
N ASN A 463 -2.24 -13.79 -14.28
CA ASN A 463 -2.49 -12.86 -13.17
C ASN A 463 -1.20 -12.23 -12.65
N VAL A 464 -0.08 -12.97 -12.76
CA VAL A 464 1.24 -12.55 -12.25
C VAL A 464 2.28 -12.36 -13.35
N ALA A 465 1.87 -12.40 -14.61
CA ALA A 465 2.74 -12.15 -15.75
C ALA A 465 2.32 -10.86 -16.47
N TYR A 466 3.28 -9.98 -16.77
CA TYR A 466 3.09 -8.86 -17.70
C TYR A 466 3.75 -9.12 -19.06
N ARG A 467 4.69 -10.06 -19.11
CA ARG A 467 5.35 -10.51 -20.35
C ARG A 467 5.42 -12.03 -20.40
N ALA A 468 5.32 -12.60 -21.60
CA ALA A 468 5.54 -14.01 -21.82
C ALA A 468 7.02 -14.27 -22.20
N PRO A 469 7.68 -15.29 -21.62
CA PRO A 469 9.00 -15.73 -22.08
C PRO A 469 8.97 -16.15 -23.54
N LYS A 470 10.08 -15.96 -24.28
CA LYS A 470 10.18 -16.30 -25.71
C LYS A 470 9.89 -17.80 -25.97
N SER A 471 10.19 -18.69 -25.02
CA SER A 471 9.93 -20.12 -25.10
C SER A 471 8.45 -20.47 -25.18
N TYR A 472 7.54 -19.64 -24.63
CA TYR A 472 6.11 -19.86 -24.68
C TYR A 472 5.48 -19.48 -26.03
N LEU A 473 6.13 -18.57 -26.79
CA LEU A 473 5.55 -18.05 -28.03
C LEU A 473 5.28 -19.19 -29.02
N ARG A 474 4.08 -19.18 -29.60
CA ARG A 474 3.57 -20.19 -30.55
C ARG A 474 3.38 -21.60 -29.96
N THR A 475 3.52 -21.79 -28.65
CA THR A 475 3.18 -23.07 -28.02
C THR A 475 1.67 -23.23 -27.88
N ARG A 476 1.19 -24.50 -27.86
CA ARG A 476 -0.25 -24.77 -27.67
C ARG A 476 -0.77 -24.23 -26.33
N VAL A 477 0.00 -24.40 -25.27
CA VAL A 477 -0.35 -23.93 -23.92
C VAL A 477 -0.55 -22.42 -23.89
N TYR A 478 0.34 -21.68 -24.56
CA TYR A 478 0.23 -20.21 -24.63
C TYR A 478 -0.99 -19.77 -25.46
N GLN A 479 -1.20 -20.40 -26.64
CA GLN A 479 -2.35 -20.08 -27.47
C GLN A 479 -3.67 -20.37 -26.79
N ASP A 480 -3.80 -21.51 -26.06
CA ASP A 480 -4.97 -21.85 -25.27
C ASP A 480 -5.21 -20.82 -24.18
N GLY A 481 -4.16 -20.45 -23.43
CA GLY A 481 -4.26 -19.45 -22.37
C GLY A 481 -4.65 -18.06 -22.89
N VAL A 482 -4.01 -17.58 -23.96
CA VAL A 482 -4.38 -16.32 -24.62
C VAL A 482 -5.81 -16.34 -25.13
N GLY A 483 -6.23 -17.47 -25.73
CA GLY A 483 -7.59 -17.64 -26.23
C GLY A 483 -8.63 -17.62 -25.12
N ASP A 484 -8.39 -18.33 -24.03
CA ASP A 484 -9.26 -18.31 -22.85
C ASP A 484 -9.39 -16.87 -22.29
N GLN A 485 -8.28 -16.10 -22.23
CA GLN A 485 -8.29 -14.68 -21.80
C GLN A 485 -9.11 -13.79 -22.74
N ILE A 486 -8.98 -13.96 -24.06
CA ILE A 486 -9.73 -13.16 -25.05
C ILE A 486 -11.24 -13.44 -24.92
N VAL A 487 -11.63 -14.72 -24.85
CA VAL A 487 -13.05 -15.10 -24.71
C VAL A 487 -13.63 -14.57 -23.41
N GLU A 488 -12.88 -14.68 -22.31
CA GLU A 488 -13.26 -14.13 -21.02
C GLU A 488 -13.48 -12.61 -21.10
N LEU A 489 -12.47 -11.86 -21.55
CA LEU A 489 -12.51 -10.40 -21.54
C LEU A 489 -13.52 -9.82 -22.54
N LEU A 490 -13.73 -10.47 -23.70
CA LEU A 490 -14.81 -10.09 -24.62
C LEU A 490 -16.18 -10.36 -24.02
N SER A 491 -16.36 -11.48 -23.33
CA SER A 491 -17.62 -11.82 -22.67
C SER A 491 -17.94 -10.80 -21.56
N GLU A 492 -16.96 -10.46 -20.72
CA GLU A 492 -17.09 -9.45 -19.68
C GLU A 492 -17.34 -8.04 -20.25
N TYR A 493 -16.78 -7.74 -21.42
CA TYR A 493 -17.02 -6.48 -22.12
C TYR A 493 -18.45 -6.38 -22.66
N PHE A 494 -18.94 -7.43 -23.34
CA PHE A 494 -20.28 -7.43 -23.92
C PHE A 494 -21.40 -7.52 -22.88
N VAL A 495 -21.15 -8.15 -21.74
CA VAL A 495 -22.16 -8.22 -20.68
C VAL A 495 -22.48 -6.84 -20.09
N LEU A 496 -21.54 -5.91 -20.09
CA LEU A 496 -21.76 -4.53 -19.62
C LEU A 496 -22.87 -3.82 -20.43
N TRP A 497 -23.03 -4.21 -21.69
CA TRP A 497 -23.95 -3.59 -22.65
C TRP A 497 -25.06 -4.53 -23.10
N SER A 498 -25.22 -5.70 -22.44
CA SER A 498 -26.16 -6.77 -22.86
C SER A 498 -27.63 -6.35 -22.84
N THR A 499 -27.99 -5.35 -22.03
CA THR A 499 -29.34 -4.76 -21.94
C THR A 499 -29.49 -3.46 -22.74
N ASN A 500 -28.41 -2.99 -23.39
CA ASN A 500 -28.45 -1.73 -24.14
C ASN A 500 -29.22 -1.91 -25.47
N ILE A 501 -30.08 -0.97 -25.82
CA ILE A 501 -30.90 -0.97 -27.04
C ILE A 501 -30.08 -1.05 -28.33
N ALA A 502 -28.83 -0.53 -28.33
CA ALA A 502 -27.92 -0.54 -29.46
C ALA A 502 -27.02 -1.80 -29.51
N PHE A 503 -27.26 -2.81 -28.69
CA PHE A 503 -26.44 -3.99 -28.60
C PHE A 503 -26.27 -4.74 -29.96
N PRO A 504 -27.31 -4.91 -30.81
CA PRO A 504 -27.15 -5.59 -32.10
C PRO A 504 -26.12 -4.88 -32.98
N GLU A 505 -26.23 -3.58 -33.15
CA GLU A 505 -25.33 -2.75 -33.95
C GLU A 505 -23.92 -2.71 -33.36
N PHE A 506 -23.80 -2.66 -32.04
CA PHE A 506 -22.55 -2.64 -31.31
C PHE A 506 -21.78 -3.96 -31.41
N SER A 507 -22.47 -5.10 -31.36
CA SER A 507 -21.85 -6.43 -31.41
C SER A 507 -21.54 -6.91 -32.84
N LEU A 508 -22.29 -6.45 -33.85
CA LEU A 508 -22.19 -6.91 -35.22
C LEU A 508 -20.79 -6.89 -35.83
N PRO A 509 -20.01 -5.78 -35.71
CA PRO A 509 -18.65 -5.74 -36.25
C PRO A 509 -17.73 -6.80 -35.65
N VAL A 510 -17.86 -7.05 -34.35
CA VAL A 510 -17.07 -8.05 -33.64
C VAL A 510 -17.48 -9.46 -34.03
N ILE A 511 -18.77 -9.73 -34.15
CA ILE A 511 -19.29 -11.01 -34.63
C ILE A 511 -18.75 -11.32 -36.05
N ILE A 512 -18.75 -10.34 -36.97
CA ILE A 512 -18.22 -10.50 -38.32
C ILE A 512 -16.73 -10.84 -38.28
N MET A 513 -15.94 -10.13 -37.46
CA MET A 513 -14.49 -10.38 -37.32
C MET A 513 -14.19 -11.76 -36.72
N LEU A 514 -14.93 -12.18 -35.69
CA LEU A 514 -14.78 -13.50 -35.08
C LEU A 514 -15.17 -14.62 -36.07
N LYS A 515 -16.25 -14.47 -36.85
CA LYS A 515 -16.63 -15.42 -37.90
C LYS A 515 -15.59 -15.51 -39.01
N ARG A 516 -14.98 -14.38 -39.41
CA ARG A 516 -13.89 -14.36 -40.39
C ARG A 516 -12.68 -15.12 -39.85
N TRP A 517 -12.26 -14.84 -38.61
CA TRP A 517 -11.18 -15.55 -37.95
C TRP A 517 -11.44 -17.06 -37.88
N LEU A 518 -12.64 -17.48 -37.48
CA LEU A 518 -13.05 -18.91 -37.47
C LEU A 518 -12.95 -19.57 -38.84
N LYS A 519 -13.33 -18.84 -39.90
CA LYS A 519 -13.21 -19.34 -41.27
C LYS A 519 -11.75 -19.48 -41.70
N GLU A 520 -10.89 -18.53 -41.35
CA GLU A 520 -9.46 -18.59 -41.63
C GLU A 520 -8.77 -19.76 -40.90
N VAL A 521 -9.08 -19.94 -39.62
CA VAL A 521 -8.48 -21.00 -38.76
C VAL A 521 -8.91 -22.41 -39.19
N ARG A 522 -10.15 -22.58 -39.66
CA ARG A 522 -10.68 -23.86 -40.15
C ARG A 522 -10.34 -24.14 -41.60
N GLY A 523 -9.92 -23.14 -42.38
CA GLY A 523 -9.62 -23.25 -43.80
C GLY A 523 -8.38 -24.12 -44.08
N ASN A 524 -8.51 -25.07 -45.00
CA ASN A 524 -7.41 -25.97 -45.39
C ASN A 524 -6.31 -25.31 -46.25
N LYS A 525 -6.53 -24.09 -46.73
CA LYS A 525 -5.61 -23.37 -47.62
C LYS A 525 -4.62 -22.53 -46.82
N GLY A 526 -3.50 -23.10 -46.37
CA GLY A 526 -2.41 -22.33 -45.78
C GLY A 526 -2.01 -22.65 -44.33
N GLY A 527 -2.31 -23.82 -43.78
CA GLY A 527 -1.80 -24.25 -42.48
C GLY A 527 -2.39 -23.46 -41.29
N GLY A 528 -3.71 -23.20 -41.30
CA GLY A 528 -4.42 -22.53 -40.22
C GLY A 528 -4.21 -23.17 -38.84
N ASN A 529 -4.44 -22.43 -37.80
CA ASN A 529 -4.35 -22.90 -36.41
C ASN A 529 -5.44 -24.00 -36.17
N LYS A 530 -5.03 -25.27 -36.07
CA LYS A 530 -5.91 -26.41 -35.83
C LYS A 530 -6.32 -26.58 -34.38
N ASN A 531 -6.27 -25.53 -33.56
CA ASN A 531 -6.69 -25.57 -32.16
C ASN A 531 -8.21 -25.62 -32.04
N GLY A 532 -8.74 -26.84 -31.91
CA GLY A 532 -10.18 -27.09 -31.82
C GLY A 532 -10.82 -26.49 -30.57
N LYS A 533 -10.12 -26.49 -29.43
CA LYS A 533 -10.63 -25.92 -28.17
C LYS A 533 -10.86 -24.39 -28.32
N LEU A 534 -9.90 -23.68 -28.82
CA LEU A 534 -10.01 -22.24 -29.03
C LEU A 534 -11.11 -21.89 -30.02
N ALA A 535 -11.17 -22.62 -31.17
CA ALA A 535 -12.22 -22.43 -32.17
C ALA A 535 -13.63 -22.69 -31.62
N SER A 536 -13.80 -23.70 -30.77
CA SER A 536 -15.09 -24.00 -30.13
C SER A 536 -15.50 -22.90 -29.13
N ASN A 537 -14.57 -22.41 -28.30
CA ASN A 537 -14.83 -21.33 -27.34
C ASN A 537 -15.24 -20.02 -28.06
N VAL A 538 -14.53 -19.66 -29.13
CA VAL A 538 -14.85 -18.47 -29.93
C VAL A 538 -16.22 -18.65 -30.64
N MET A 539 -16.53 -19.84 -31.17
CA MET A 539 -17.82 -20.11 -31.79
C MET A 539 -18.97 -20.00 -30.79
N LEU A 540 -18.81 -20.54 -29.60
CA LEU A 540 -19.80 -20.43 -28.52
C LEU A 540 -20.06 -18.96 -28.15
N LEU A 541 -18.99 -18.15 -28.02
CA LEU A 541 -19.12 -16.71 -27.79
C LEU A 541 -19.95 -16.04 -28.90
N VAL A 542 -19.63 -16.31 -30.17
CA VAL A 542 -20.37 -15.76 -31.31
C VAL A 542 -21.85 -16.11 -31.23
N GLN A 543 -22.19 -17.39 -30.94
CA GLN A 543 -23.57 -17.82 -30.77
C GLN A 543 -24.30 -17.05 -29.66
N LYS A 544 -23.63 -16.81 -28.53
CA LYS A 544 -24.21 -16.06 -27.41
C LYS A 544 -24.40 -14.57 -27.73
N LEU A 545 -23.46 -13.95 -28.47
CA LEU A 545 -23.62 -12.57 -28.94
C LEU A 545 -24.79 -12.44 -29.94
N GLU A 546 -24.92 -13.36 -30.89
CA GLU A 546 -26.06 -13.38 -31.85
C GLU A 546 -27.40 -13.62 -31.15
N ALA A 547 -27.45 -14.53 -30.17
CA ALA A 547 -28.64 -14.77 -29.39
C ALA A 547 -29.07 -13.54 -28.59
N ASN A 548 -28.08 -12.80 -28.01
CA ASN A 548 -28.37 -11.56 -27.29
C ASN A 548 -28.82 -10.44 -28.24
N GLY A 549 -28.24 -10.36 -29.44
CA GLY A 549 -28.69 -9.43 -30.47
C GLY A 549 -30.17 -9.63 -30.81
N LYS A 550 -30.57 -10.88 -31.11
CA LYS A 550 -31.98 -11.25 -31.36
C LYS A 550 -32.88 -10.91 -30.16
N PHE A 551 -32.43 -11.23 -28.94
CA PHE A 551 -33.18 -10.89 -27.72
C PHE A 551 -33.46 -9.39 -27.61
N ILE A 552 -32.47 -8.52 -27.87
CA ILE A 552 -32.65 -7.07 -27.86
C ILE A 552 -33.53 -6.61 -29.01
N GLU A 553 -33.39 -7.17 -30.23
CA GLU A 553 -34.26 -6.86 -31.38
C GLU A 553 -35.73 -7.15 -31.09
N GLU A 554 -36.03 -8.31 -30.48
CA GLU A 554 -37.40 -8.69 -30.06
C GLU A 554 -37.98 -7.72 -29.02
N LYS A 555 -37.18 -7.30 -28.05
CA LYS A 555 -37.59 -6.29 -27.04
C LYS A 555 -37.75 -4.91 -27.63
N ARG A 556 -36.86 -4.53 -28.56
CA ARG A 556 -36.87 -3.23 -29.27
C ARG A 556 -38.07 -3.10 -30.21
N ALA A 557 -38.52 -4.20 -30.82
CA ALA A 557 -39.70 -4.19 -31.70
C ALA A 557 -41.00 -3.75 -30.99
N ARG A 558 -41.02 -3.76 -29.66
CA ARG A 558 -42.18 -3.36 -28.82
C ARG A 558 -42.09 -1.95 -28.29
N VAL A 559 -41.13 -1.16 -28.79
CA VAL A 559 -40.82 0.18 -28.27
C VAL A 559 -41.37 1.25 -29.21
N ASP A 560 -42.10 2.22 -28.65
CA ASP A 560 -42.78 3.28 -29.41
C ASP A 560 -42.03 4.61 -29.41
N PHE A 561 -40.83 4.71 -28.78
CA PHE A 561 -40.08 5.97 -28.69
C PHE A 561 -39.02 6.11 -29.80
N ALA A 562 -38.76 7.37 -30.18
CA ALA A 562 -37.72 7.68 -31.14
C ALA A 562 -36.29 7.63 -30.52
N PRO A 563 -35.23 7.27 -31.27
CA PRO A 563 -33.85 7.24 -30.80
C PRO A 563 -33.31 8.58 -30.25
N LYS A 564 -33.94 9.71 -30.60
CA LYS A 564 -33.62 11.06 -30.10
C LYS A 564 -33.99 11.26 -28.63
N ASN A 565 -34.94 10.46 -28.11
CA ASN A 565 -35.39 10.58 -26.73
C ASN A 565 -34.46 9.85 -25.78
N ARG A 566 -33.36 10.49 -25.37
CA ARG A 566 -32.30 9.93 -24.54
C ARG A 566 -32.81 9.34 -23.23
N THR A 567 -33.73 9.99 -22.56
CA THR A 567 -34.28 9.53 -21.27
C THR A 567 -34.98 8.17 -21.40
N GLN A 568 -35.74 7.96 -22.47
CA GLN A 568 -36.40 6.68 -22.73
C GLN A 568 -35.41 5.62 -23.25
N VAL A 569 -34.41 6.02 -24.02
CA VAL A 569 -33.32 5.13 -24.45
C VAL A 569 -32.52 4.64 -23.22
N ASP A 570 -32.20 5.51 -22.28
CA ASP A 570 -31.47 5.17 -21.06
C ASP A 570 -32.32 4.35 -20.07
N ALA A 571 -33.65 4.50 -20.12
CA ALA A 571 -34.59 3.70 -19.33
C ALA A 571 -34.87 2.31 -19.94
N PHE A 572 -34.46 2.06 -21.20
CA PHE A 572 -34.67 0.78 -21.87
C PHE A 572 -34.00 -0.37 -21.12
N LEU A 573 -34.77 -1.36 -20.66
CA LEU A 573 -34.31 -2.52 -19.88
C LEU A 573 -33.45 -2.17 -18.66
N LYS A 574 -33.57 -0.99 -18.08
CA LYS A 574 -32.80 -0.56 -16.90
C LYS A 574 -33.05 -1.47 -15.69
N ASP A 575 -34.30 -1.90 -15.50
CA ASP A 575 -34.72 -2.78 -14.39
C ASP A 575 -34.63 -4.27 -14.75
N PHE A 576 -34.17 -4.59 -15.98
CA PHE A 576 -34.03 -5.96 -16.40
C PHE A 576 -32.74 -6.56 -15.86
N ASP A 577 -32.86 -7.72 -15.25
CA ASP A 577 -31.72 -8.46 -14.73
C ASP A 577 -30.80 -8.91 -15.87
N TRP A 578 -29.62 -8.34 -15.93
CA TRP A 578 -28.63 -8.65 -16.97
C TRP A 578 -28.21 -10.14 -16.97
N GLU A 579 -28.30 -10.86 -15.84
CA GLU A 579 -27.98 -12.28 -15.73
C GLU A 579 -28.91 -13.15 -16.55
N LYS A 580 -30.15 -12.69 -16.80
CA LYS A 580 -31.15 -13.36 -17.61
C LYS A 580 -30.98 -13.15 -19.12
N THR A 581 -30.06 -12.28 -19.53
CA THR A 581 -29.72 -12.11 -20.94
C THR A 581 -28.89 -13.31 -21.44
N PRO A 582 -28.91 -13.65 -22.73
CA PRO A 582 -28.13 -14.77 -23.27
C PRO A 582 -26.64 -14.68 -23.04
N VAL A 583 -26.05 -13.45 -23.10
CA VAL A 583 -24.66 -13.22 -22.76
C VAL A 583 -24.47 -13.22 -21.25
N GLY A 584 -25.40 -12.66 -20.47
CA GLY A 584 -25.34 -12.64 -19.01
C GLY A 584 -25.28 -14.02 -18.40
N ALA A 585 -26.24 -14.89 -18.79
CA ALA A 585 -26.27 -16.28 -18.34
C ALA A 585 -24.97 -17.04 -18.68
N PHE A 586 -24.40 -16.79 -19.86
CA PHE A 586 -23.14 -17.37 -20.26
C PHE A 586 -21.98 -16.88 -19.36
N VAL A 587 -21.90 -15.58 -19.09
CA VAL A 587 -20.86 -15.00 -18.24
C VAL A 587 -20.94 -15.51 -16.80
N VAL A 588 -22.14 -15.65 -16.24
CA VAL A 588 -22.34 -16.21 -14.90
C VAL A 588 -21.76 -17.63 -14.81
N VAL A 589 -22.03 -18.47 -15.80
CA VAL A 589 -21.48 -19.84 -15.87
C VAL A 589 -19.95 -19.80 -15.99
N GLN A 590 -19.41 -18.93 -16.86
CA GLN A 590 -17.96 -18.78 -17.04
C GLN A 590 -17.26 -18.29 -15.74
N ARG A 591 -17.88 -17.37 -15.02
CA ARG A 591 -17.36 -16.89 -13.72
C ARG A 591 -17.32 -18.03 -12.68
N LYS A 592 -18.37 -18.86 -12.60
CA LYS A 592 -18.39 -20.02 -11.69
C LYS A 592 -17.28 -21.01 -12.01
N ILE A 593 -17.14 -21.41 -13.28
CA ILE A 593 -16.08 -22.32 -13.74
C ILE A 593 -14.68 -21.75 -13.39
N ARG A 594 -14.47 -20.45 -13.60
CA ARG A 594 -13.20 -19.80 -13.27
C ARG A 594 -12.92 -19.79 -11.78
N THR A 595 -13.93 -19.48 -10.96
CA THR A 595 -13.79 -19.48 -9.50
C THR A 595 -13.47 -20.88 -8.96
N GLU A 596 -14.11 -21.92 -9.50
CA GLU A 596 -13.82 -23.31 -9.16
C GLU A 596 -12.41 -23.70 -9.58
N LYS A 597 -12.00 -23.37 -10.81
CA LYS A 597 -10.65 -23.61 -11.29
C LYS A 597 -9.59 -22.90 -10.45
N GLN A 598 -9.85 -21.66 -10.05
CA GLN A 598 -8.95 -20.89 -9.20
C GLN A 598 -8.81 -21.55 -7.82
N LYS A 599 -9.91 -21.97 -7.20
CA LYS A 599 -9.89 -22.69 -5.91
C LYS A 599 -9.07 -23.97 -6.00
N MET A 600 -9.28 -24.79 -7.04
CA MET A 600 -8.50 -26.02 -7.25
C MET A 600 -7.01 -25.74 -7.43
N LEU A 601 -6.64 -24.67 -8.15
CA LEU A 601 -5.24 -24.26 -8.31
C LEU A 601 -4.63 -23.78 -6.98
N ASP A 602 -5.37 -23.01 -6.19
CA ASP A 602 -4.91 -22.52 -4.90
C ASP A 602 -4.77 -23.65 -3.87
N GLU A 603 -5.69 -24.65 -3.90
CA GLU A 603 -5.60 -25.87 -3.09
C GLU A 603 -4.38 -26.72 -3.48
N ALA A 604 -4.16 -26.94 -4.78
CA ALA A 604 -3.00 -27.68 -5.28
C ALA A 604 -1.68 -26.99 -4.89
N ARG A 605 -1.60 -25.66 -4.97
CA ARG A 605 -0.42 -24.91 -4.53
C ARG A 605 -0.16 -25.06 -3.03
N LYS A 606 -1.19 -24.95 -2.20
CA LYS A 606 -1.06 -25.15 -0.75
C LYS A 606 -0.60 -26.55 -0.40
N GLU A 607 -1.07 -27.54 -1.15
CA GLU A 607 -0.65 -28.92 -0.97
C GLU A 607 0.83 -29.13 -1.37
N ASP A 608 1.26 -28.55 -2.51
CA ASP A 608 2.66 -28.58 -2.94
C ASP A 608 3.59 -27.86 -1.94
N GLU A 609 3.18 -26.71 -1.41
CA GLU A 609 3.94 -25.99 -0.37
C GLU A 609 4.03 -26.80 0.93
N ARG A 610 2.95 -27.48 1.32
CA ARG A 610 2.95 -28.34 2.50
C ARG A 610 3.92 -29.51 2.33
N LYS A 611 3.88 -30.20 1.19
CA LYS A 611 4.79 -31.30 0.87
C LYS A 611 6.24 -30.83 0.91
N ARG A 612 6.54 -29.69 0.27
CA ARG A 612 7.89 -29.12 0.28
C ARG A 612 8.40 -28.81 1.71
N LYS A 613 7.55 -28.26 2.57
CA LYS A 613 7.91 -28.01 3.97
C LYS A 613 8.06 -29.30 4.79
N GLU A 614 7.31 -30.35 4.46
CA GLU A 614 7.44 -31.66 5.07
C GLU A 614 8.76 -32.33 4.62
N ASP A 615 9.11 -32.23 3.33
CA ASP A 615 10.37 -32.73 2.77
C ASP A 615 11.58 -31.98 3.36
N GLU A 616 11.55 -30.63 3.42
CA GLU A 616 12.60 -29.81 4.05
C GLU A 616 12.80 -30.16 5.54
N LYS A 617 11.71 -30.47 6.28
CA LYS A 617 11.80 -30.91 7.68
C LYS A 617 12.39 -32.33 7.82
N GLN A 618 12.08 -33.20 6.88
CA GLN A 618 12.64 -34.57 6.86
C GLN A 618 14.12 -34.53 6.53
N GLU A 619 14.55 -33.72 5.58
CA GLU A 619 15.96 -33.48 5.27
C GLU A 619 16.71 -32.92 6.48
N LEU A 620 16.16 -31.92 7.17
CA LEU A 620 16.77 -31.32 8.37
C LEU A 620 16.87 -32.30 9.54
N ASN A 621 15.86 -33.16 9.74
CA ASN A 621 15.90 -34.19 10.77
C ASN A 621 16.86 -35.37 10.39
N GLY A 622 16.97 -35.69 9.11
CA GLY A 622 17.92 -36.68 8.60
C GLY A 622 19.39 -36.27 8.80
N GLU A 623 19.72 -34.99 8.60
CA GLU A 623 21.06 -34.44 8.86
C GLU A 623 21.39 -34.38 10.36
N ILE A 624 20.41 -34.31 11.26
CA ILE A 624 20.63 -34.34 12.72
C ILE A 624 20.87 -35.76 13.21
N GLU A 625 20.27 -36.78 12.59
CA GLU A 625 20.53 -38.20 12.95
C GLU A 625 21.86 -38.72 12.39
N ASP A 626 22.33 -38.23 11.24
CA ASP A 626 23.62 -38.66 10.64
C ASP A 626 24.83 -37.93 11.26
N GLY A 627 24.63 -36.82 11.98
CA GLY A 627 25.66 -36.06 12.69
C GLY A 627 26.09 -36.64 14.06
N SER A 628 25.48 -37.74 14.54
CA SER A 628 25.72 -38.26 15.87
C SER A 628 26.57 -39.56 15.95
N VAL A 629 27.09 -40.09 14.83
CA VAL A 629 27.96 -41.27 14.81
C VAL A 629 29.18 -41.02 13.93
N SER A 630 30.27 -40.67 14.51
CA SER A 630 31.67 -41.10 14.38
C SER A 630 32.64 -39.92 14.53
N GLY A 631 33.19 -39.77 15.73
CA GLY A 631 34.58 -39.35 15.85
C GLY A 631 35.41 -40.63 15.68
N ASP A 632 36.31 -40.64 14.77
CA ASP A 632 37.72 -40.99 14.90
C ASP A 632 38.37 -41.26 13.52
N ASP A 633 39.58 -40.73 13.37
CA ASP A 633 40.71 -41.13 12.52
C ASP A 633 40.53 -41.17 10.98
N ASP A 634 41.21 -40.33 10.30
CA ASP A 634 42.44 -40.49 9.53
C ASP A 634 42.68 -39.34 8.55
N ALA A 635 43.80 -38.72 8.73
CA ALA A 635 44.43 -37.84 7.76
C ALA A 635 44.96 -38.67 6.59
N GLU A 636 44.73 -38.24 5.35
CA GLU A 636 45.71 -38.34 4.25
C GLU A 636 45.17 -37.65 2.98
N ASP A 637 45.95 -36.69 2.52
CA ASP A 637 46.28 -36.22 1.17
C ASP A 637 45.36 -36.60 -0.01
N LEU A 638 45.00 -35.59 -0.81
CA LEU A 638 45.33 -35.53 -2.24
C LEU A 638 44.85 -34.22 -2.92
N GLU A 639 45.83 -33.51 -3.37
CA GLU A 639 46.00 -32.57 -4.49
C GLU A 639 44.89 -32.40 -5.53
N GLU A 640 44.72 -31.12 -5.89
CA GLU A 640 44.54 -30.49 -7.22
C GLU A 640 43.81 -31.23 -8.34
N SER A 641 42.80 -30.57 -8.88
CA SER A 641 42.71 -30.34 -10.33
C SER A 641 41.74 -29.19 -10.69
N GLU A 642 42.32 -28.06 -11.07
CA GLU A 642 41.68 -27.05 -11.91
C GLU A 642 41.29 -27.70 -13.25
N MET A 643 40.10 -27.36 -13.73
CA MET A 643 39.86 -27.32 -15.18
C MET A 643 38.85 -26.21 -15.52
N GLU A 644 39.38 -25.20 -16.20
CA GLU A 644 38.75 -24.24 -17.08
C GLU A 644 37.72 -24.90 -18.02
N PHE A 645 36.63 -24.19 -18.31
CA PHE A 645 36.03 -24.21 -19.64
C PHE A 645 35.42 -22.84 -19.97
N GLU A 646 36.11 -22.15 -20.88
CA GLU A 646 35.57 -21.12 -21.77
C GLU A 646 34.53 -21.73 -22.73
N GLU A 647 33.50 -21.02 -23.01
CA GLU A 647 32.85 -20.50 -24.24
C GLU A 647 31.40 -20.10 -24.00
#